data_00cebb350e56536487107b2b451f671c
#
_entry.id   00cebb350e56536487107b2b451f671c
#
_cell.length_a   1.000
_cell.length_b   1.000
_cell.length_c   1.000
_cell.angle_alpha   90.00
_cell.angle_beta   90.00
_cell.angle_gamma   90.00
#
_symmetry.space_group_name_H-M   'P 1'
#
loop_
_entity.id
_entity.type
_entity.pdbx_description
1 polymer ?
#
loop_
_entity_poly.entity_id
_entity_poly.type
_entity_poly.pdbx_seq_one_letter_code
_entity_poly.pdbx_strand_id
1 'polypeptide(L)'
;MSATQEKLYVQDSQFDKVADILKDKLGIEKSAALAQLRTKGAYQVSFGLKGKGITYSVKEELEKAFKDAGIKGMAFEATTSRMYPNGTFASEFLGRAEAVENKKDGSYSLIGQTGLERSLNSLLTGTDGEAIYEKDKNGNTLLGTETITKEAIDGKNIYTTLSAPLQTFLETQMDTFMEQTKGVNASATVVNAKTGEILATTQRPTYNSDTLEGQAKKNYDWVNRLYEAQYEPGSTMKVMLLSAAINNGSFNPNATYSNANGIKVDDVEINDWSINEGISTGQNMSFAQGFSYSSNVGMTILEQEMGDKVWSNYLSLYKFGLPTRFGMVGESSGVVSRNSVNIAQSSFGQGISVTQVQMLRAFTAISNKGIMLEPQFIKQVADVNQGTVRTAKKEVIGKPVSKQAASETRNYMISVGTDPEFGTLYNKSEGSPIIQVGNYDVSVKSGTAQVADEKTGTYKDGANETLNSVVAMVPADDPEYIMYVTVQEPKTWDNNFYATVVNPVLEEAMSMGDTLDTSVSEGSEKTEETSYQTGDIIGKRPGETANTLRQNLIHPIVLGVGDKIEKVSVDAKANVKANEQILIMTNDFTELPDMYGWTQKNVETFAKWKGIKITYKGGKSGTVTKQSVAAGKALSKTKKITITLGD
;
A
#
# COMPACT_ATOMS: atom_id res chain seq x y z
N MET A 1 4.76 70.60 2.04
CA MET A 1 3.98 69.81 1.07
C MET A 1 4.05 68.37 1.54
N SER A 2 2.96 67.89 2.16
CA SER A 2 2.86 66.51 2.61
C SER A 2 2.63 65.63 1.36
N ALA A 3 3.58 64.80 1.04
CA ALA A 3 3.37 63.71 0.10
C ALA A 3 2.23 62.84 0.63
N THR A 4 1.11 62.78 -0.08
CA THR A 4 0.04 61.83 0.20
C THR A 4 0.63 60.44 0.06
N GLN A 5 0.87 59.79 1.17
CA GLN A 5 1.29 58.40 1.19
C GLN A 5 0.20 57.59 0.47
N GLU A 6 0.49 57.02 -0.67
CA GLU A 6 -0.43 56.21 -1.44
C GLU A 6 -0.86 55.01 -0.57
N LYS A 7 -2.18 54.86 -0.37
CA LYS A 7 -2.69 53.75 0.45
C LYS A 7 -2.48 52.43 -0.29
N LEU A 8 -1.60 51.60 0.18
CA LEU A 8 -1.22 50.29 -0.40
C LEU A 8 -2.04 49.13 0.18
N TYR A 9 -3.27 49.37 0.62
CA TYR A 9 -4.16 48.35 1.18
C TYR A 9 -5.55 48.41 0.55
N VAL A 10 -6.26 47.27 0.58
CA VAL A 10 -7.65 47.19 0.10
C VAL A 10 -8.55 48.03 0.98
N GLN A 11 -9.32 48.95 0.38
CA GLN A 11 -10.27 49.79 1.12
C GLN A 11 -11.53 48.96 1.45
N ASP A 12 -12.16 49.24 2.59
CA ASP A 12 -13.40 48.54 3.02
C ASP A 12 -14.50 48.62 1.96
N SER A 13 -14.61 49.78 1.26
CA SER A 13 -15.56 49.98 0.16
C SER A 13 -15.27 49.10 -1.07
N GLN A 14 -14.09 48.47 -1.16
CA GLN A 14 -13.70 47.62 -2.27
C GLN A 14 -13.82 46.11 -1.95
N PHE A 15 -14.11 45.74 -0.70
CA PHE A 15 -14.17 44.34 -0.26
C PHE A 15 -15.15 43.50 -1.07
N ASP A 16 -16.34 44.01 -1.38
CA ASP A 16 -17.29 43.29 -2.21
C ASP A 16 -16.78 43.04 -3.62
N LYS A 17 -16.08 44.03 -4.22
CA LYS A 17 -15.51 43.93 -5.56
C LYS A 17 -14.32 42.94 -5.60
N VAL A 18 -13.47 42.96 -4.57
CA VAL A 18 -12.40 41.94 -4.40
C VAL A 18 -12.99 40.56 -4.30
N ALA A 19 -14.02 40.38 -3.47
CA ALA A 19 -14.66 39.09 -3.29
C ALA A 19 -15.32 38.56 -4.59
N ASP A 20 -15.91 39.45 -5.39
CA ASP A 20 -16.47 39.09 -6.70
C ASP A 20 -15.37 38.66 -7.71
N ILE A 21 -14.24 39.35 -7.78
CA ILE A 21 -13.11 38.97 -8.61
C ILE A 21 -12.52 37.61 -8.17
N LEU A 22 -12.34 37.41 -6.87
CA LEU A 22 -11.83 36.14 -6.33
C LEU A 22 -12.80 34.97 -6.58
N LYS A 23 -14.12 35.24 -6.56
CA LYS A 23 -15.12 34.24 -6.92
C LYS A 23 -15.05 33.88 -8.40
N ASP A 24 -15.00 34.88 -9.28
CA ASP A 24 -14.96 34.70 -10.72
C ASP A 24 -13.70 33.95 -11.17
N LYS A 25 -12.53 34.33 -10.66
CA LYS A 25 -11.23 33.82 -11.11
C LYS A 25 -10.73 32.57 -10.38
N LEU A 26 -11.06 32.43 -9.09
CA LEU A 26 -10.58 31.34 -8.23
C LEU A 26 -11.69 30.46 -7.65
N GLY A 27 -12.96 30.77 -7.93
CA GLY A 27 -14.09 30.05 -7.36
C GLY A 27 -14.15 30.12 -5.83
N ILE A 28 -13.57 31.17 -5.23
CA ILE A 28 -13.65 31.42 -3.78
C ILE A 28 -15.03 31.98 -3.47
N GLU A 29 -15.79 31.34 -2.59
CA GLU A 29 -17.12 31.84 -2.23
C GLU A 29 -17.05 33.27 -1.66
N LYS A 30 -17.92 34.16 -2.15
CA LYS A 30 -17.94 35.59 -1.79
C LYS A 30 -17.99 35.79 -0.27
N SER A 31 -18.80 34.99 0.43
CA SER A 31 -18.90 35.05 1.90
C SER A 31 -17.61 34.71 2.60
N ALA A 32 -16.87 33.71 2.09
CA ALA A 32 -15.58 33.31 2.63
C ALA A 32 -14.51 34.39 2.39
N ALA A 33 -14.45 34.97 1.19
CA ALA A 33 -13.54 36.06 0.88
C ALA A 33 -13.80 37.29 1.76
N LEU A 34 -15.07 37.68 1.92
CA LEU A 34 -15.48 38.80 2.78
C LEU A 34 -15.16 38.53 4.26
N ALA A 35 -15.32 37.32 4.75
CA ALA A 35 -14.97 36.96 6.12
C ALA A 35 -13.47 37.19 6.40
N GLN A 36 -12.60 36.82 5.45
CA GLN A 36 -11.15 37.07 5.54
C GLN A 36 -10.84 38.57 5.49
N LEU A 37 -11.37 39.29 4.49
CA LEU A 37 -11.13 40.73 4.31
C LEU A 37 -11.57 41.56 5.52
N ARG A 38 -12.62 41.15 6.24
CA ARG A 38 -13.17 41.83 7.43
C ARG A 38 -12.51 41.40 8.73
N THR A 39 -11.43 40.61 8.72
CA THR A 39 -10.74 40.19 9.94
C THR A 39 -10.13 41.40 10.64
N LYS A 40 -10.65 41.71 11.83
CA LYS A 40 -10.23 42.89 12.61
C LYS A 40 -8.79 42.74 13.09
N GLY A 41 -7.99 43.79 12.88
CA GLY A 41 -6.61 43.88 13.37
C GLY A 41 -5.60 43.04 12.60
N ALA A 42 -6.01 42.36 11.53
CA ALA A 42 -5.08 41.65 10.65
C ALA A 42 -4.34 42.65 9.74
N TYR A 43 -3.01 42.56 9.74
CA TYR A 43 -2.16 43.33 8.82
C TYR A 43 -2.27 42.76 7.39
N GLN A 44 -2.39 41.46 7.25
CA GLN A 44 -2.50 40.71 6.00
C GLN A 44 -3.45 39.53 6.19
N VAL A 45 -4.21 39.15 5.17
CA VAL A 45 -5.06 37.97 5.17
C VAL A 45 -4.79 37.12 3.95
N SER A 46 -4.95 35.80 4.06
CA SER A 46 -4.88 34.87 2.95
C SER A 46 -6.25 34.26 2.65
N PHE A 47 -6.46 33.80 1.41
CA PHE A 47 -7.76 33.31 0.95
C PHE A 47 -7.87 31.78 0.95
N GLY A 48 -7.11 31.12 1.80
CA GLY A 48 -7.15 29.67 2.00
C GLY A 48 -6.60 28.86 0.82
N LEU A 49 -7.03 27.60 0.70
CA LEU A 49 -6.46 26.67 -0.30
C LEU A 49 -6.66 27.14 -1.74
N LYS A 50 -7.80 27.71 -2.09
CA LYS A 50 -8.08 28.22 -3.45
C LYS A 50 -7.26 29.46 -3.83
N GLY A 51 -6.68 30.14 -2.85
CA GLY A 51 -5.75 31.25 -3.06
C GLY A 51 -4.29 30.82 -3.13
N LYS A 52 -4.00 29.52 -3.01
CA LYS A 52 -2.65 28.95 -3.10
C LYS A 52 -2.47 28.17 -4.39
N GLY A 53 -1.23 28.05 -4.87
CA GLY A 53 -0.89 27.23 -6.03
C GLY A 53 -1.48 27.73 -7.34
N ILE A 54 -1.86 29.01 -7.43
CA ILE A 54 -2.36 29.61 -8.68
C ILE A 54 -1.22 29.69 -9.72
N THR A 55 -1.56 29.39 -10.97
CA THR A 55 -0.59 29.47 -12.08
C THR A 55 -0.22 30.91 -12.38
N TYR A 56 0.93 31.10 -13.07
CA TYR A 56 1.37 32.43 -13.49
C TYR A 56 0.31 33.13 -14.35
N SER A 57 -0.35 32.40 -15.24
CA SER A 57 -1.42 32.94 -16.10
C SER A 57 -2.61 33.47 -15.29
N VAL A 58 -3.07 32.71 -14.29
CA VAL A 58 -4.16 33.14 -13.41
C VAL A 58 -3.75 34.34 -12.56
N LYS A 59 -2.49 34.37 -12.08
CA LYS A 59 -1.93 35.56 -11.42
C LYS A 59 -2.02 36.81 -12.30
N GLU A 60 -1.59 36.72 -13.55
CA GLU A 60 -1.66 37.87 -14.50
C GLU A 60 -3.10 38.33 -14.71
N GLU A 61 -4.05 37.39 -14.86
CA GLU A 61 -5.48 37.73 -14.97
C GLU A 61 -6.01 38.44 -13.72
N LEU A 62 -5.62 37.98 -12.53
CA LEU A 62 -6.00 38.59 -11.26
C LEU A 62 -5.39 40.01 -11.11
N GLU A 63 -4.10 40.14 -11.38
CA GLU A 63 -3.40 41.44 -11.35
C GLU A 63 -4.07 42.45 -12.28
N LYS A 64 -4.42 42.02 -13.50
CA LYS A 64 -5.15 42.85 -14.46
C LYS A 64 -6.54 43.20 -13.92
N ALA A 65 -7.31 42.25 -13.43
CA ALA A 65 -8.65 42.51 -12.90
C ALA A 65 -8.63 43.48 -11.70
N PHE A 66 -7.67 43.32 -10.78
CA PHE A 66 -7.51 44.24 -9.64
C PHE A 66 -7.09 45.64 -10.11
N LYS A 67 -6.17 45.73 -11.08
CA LYS A 67 -5.73 46.99 -11.66
C LYS A 67 -6.87 47.73 -12.36
N ASP A 68 -7.64 47.02 -13.20
CA ASP A 68 -8.79 47.56 -13.91
C ASP A 68 -9.91 48.03 -12.94
N ALA A 69 -10.00 47.36 -11.80
CA ALA A 69 -10.92 47.73 -10.73
C ALA A 69 -10.41 48.85 -9.81
N GLY A 70 -9.18 49.34 -9.99
CA GLY A 70 -8.54 50.33 -9.12
C GLY A 70 -8.24 49.82 -7.70
N ILE A 71 -8.11 48.52 -7.54
CA ILE A 71 -7.83 47.86 -6.24
C ILE A 71 -6.31 47.81 -6.05
N LYS A 72 -5.85 48.30 -4.89
CA LYS A 72 -4.47 48.21 -4.44
C LYS A 72 -4.42 47.35 -3.15
N GLY A 73 -3.25 46.83 -2.81
CA GLY A 73 -3.07 46.04 -1.57
C GLY A 73 -3.30 44.54 -1.75
N MET A 74 -3.46 44.07 -2.98
CA MET A 74 -3.35 42.64 -3.27
C MET A 74 -1.90 42.33 -3.64
N ALA A 75 -1.34 41.29 -2.96
CA ALA A 75 0.04 40.86 -3.17
C ALA A 75 0.05 39.36 -3.51
N PHE A 76 1.02 38.97 -4.32
CA PHE A 76 1.27 37.57 -4.68
C PHE A 76 2.68 37.21 -4.26
N GLU A 77 2.81 36.07 -3.61
CA GLU A 77 4.09 35.49 -3.22
C GLU A 77 4.40 34.31 -4.14
N ALA A 78 5.59 34.29 -4.73
CA ALA A 78 6.04 33.14 -5.50
C ALA A 78 6.52 32.04 -4.57
N THR A 79 5.96 30.84 -4.73
CA THR A 79 6.35 29.66 -4.00
C THR A 79 6.61 28.51 -4.97
N THR A 80 7.49 27.58 -4.61
CA THR A 80 7.64 26.33 -5.32
C THR A 80 6.41 25.48 -5.06
N SER A 81 5.84 24.87 -6.11
CA SER A 81 4.71 23.93 -5.99
C SER A 81 5.00 22.63 -6.70
N ARG A 82 4.35 21.57 -6.26
CA ARG A 82 4.31 20.31 -6.98
C ARG A 82 3.20 20.39 -8.05
N MET A 83 3.45 19.84 -9.22
CA MET A 83 2.47 19.70 -10.29
C MET A 83 2.06 18.23 -10.42
N TYR A 84 0.76 17.98 -10.54
CA TYR A 84 0.16 16.63 -10.67
C TYR A 84 -0.58 16.54 -12.01
N PRO A 85 0.14 16.31 -13.11
CA PRO A 85 -0.41 16.47 -14.47
C PRO A 85 -1.51 15.47 -14.82
N ASN A 86 -1.61 14.36 -14.08
CA ASN A 86 -2.53 13.27 -14.37
C ASN A 86 -3.82 13.30 -13.51
N GLY A 87 -4.11 14.40 -12.83
CA GLY A 87 -5.37 14.59 -12.11
C GLY A 87 -5.59 13.60 -10.95
N THR A 88 -6.54 12.66 -11.12
CA THR A 88 -6.91 11.65 -10.10
C THR A 88 -6.01 10.41 -10.10
N PHE A 89 -4.94 10.40 -10.83
CA PHE A 89 -4.01 9.27 -10.98
C PHE A 89 -3.37 8.85 -9.65
N ALA A 90 -3.78 7.72 -9.09
CA ALA A 90 -3.29 7.16 -7.83
C ALA A 90 -3.16 8.19 -6.69
N SER A 91 -4.09 9.14 -6.60
CA SER A 91 -3.94 10.37 -5.81
C SER A 91 -3.63 10.11 -4.34
N GLU A 92 -4.31 9.16 -3.70
CA GLU A 92 -4.09 8.83 -2.29
C GLU A 92 -2.75 8.13 -2.08
N PHE A 93 -2.29 7.36 -3.07
CA PHE A 93 -1.00 6.67 -2.99
C PHE A 93 0.16 7.64 -3.25
N LEU A 94 0.08 8.45 -4.30
CA LEU A 94 1.08 9.50 -4.57
C LEU A 94 1.07 10.56 -3.48
N GLY A 95 -0.11 10.94 -3.02
CA GLY A 95 -0.25 11.97 -1.99
C GLY A 95 0.04 13.37 -2.51
N ARG A 96 0.41 14.26 -1.60
CA ARG A 96 0.62 15.68 -1.88
C ARG A 96 1.80 16.27 -1.12
N ALA A 97 2.44 17.23 -1.75
CA ALA A 97 3.37 18.15 -1.10
C ALA A 97 2.80 19.58 -1.10
N GLU A 98 3.11 20.33 -0.06
CA GLU A 98 2.69 21.72 0.11
C GLU A 98 3.87 22.62 0.43
N ALA A 99 3.81 23.87 -0.03
CA ALA A 99 4.75 24.90 0.38
C ALA A 99 4.46 25.31 1.83
N VAL A 100 5.43 25.14 2.70
CA VAL A 100 5.33 25.48 4.14
C VAL A 100 6.31 26.62 4.42
N GLU A 101 5.81 27.71 5.02
CA GLU A 101 6.61 28.86 5.41
C GLU A 101 7.49 28.52 6.62
N ASN A 102 8.77 28.83 6.51
CA ASN A 102 9.71 28.82 7.63
C ASN A 102 9.54 30.12 8.43
N LYS A 103 8.97 30.03 9.59
CA LYS A 103 8.69 31.19 10.47
C LYS A 103 9.92 31.95 10.93
N LYS A 104 11.14 31.42 10.74
CA LYS A 104 12.38 32.07 11.18
C LYS A 104 12.89 33.10 10.16
N ASP A 105 12.74 32.80 8.89
CA ASP A 105 13.32 33.61 7.79
C ASP A 105 12.32 33.96 6.68
N GLY A 106 11.06 33.47 6.79
CA GLY A 106 10.03 33.71 5.78
C GLY A 106 10.21 32.94 4.46
N SER A 107 11.20 32.03 4.40
CA SER A 107 11.40 31.18 3.22
C SER A 107 10.32 30.10 3.14
N TYR A 108 10.09 29.54 1.95
CA TYR A 108 9.17 28.43 1.73
C TYR A 108 9.92 27.17 1.36
N SER A 109 9.53 26.05 1.99
CA SER A 109 10.02 24.71 1.64
C SER A 109 8.86 23.85 1.20
N LEU A 110 9.04 23.05 0.15
CA LEU A 110 8.06 22.07 -0.30
C LEU A 110 8.16 20.83 0.57
N ILE A 111 7.08 20.48 1.27
CA ILE A 111 7.05 19.37 2.22
C ILE A 111 5.91 18.41 1.87
N GLY A 112 6.25 17.11 1.74
CA GLY A 112 5.28 16.04 1.53
C GLY A 112 4.35 15.88 2.73
N GLN A 113 3.03 15.94 2.50
CA GLN A 113 2.00 15.89 3.54
C GLN A 113 1.36 14.50 3.67
N THR A 114 1.11 13.83 2.56
CA THR A 114 0.46 12.52 2.49
C THR A 114 1.14 11.61 1.49
N GLY A 115 0.81 10.32 1.53
CA GLY A 115 1.20 9.32 0.54
C GLY A 115 2.71 9.19 0.32
N LEU A 116 3.07 8.97 -0.92
CA LEU A 116 4.46 8.83 -1.38
C LEU A 116 5.26 10.13 -1.19
N GLU A 117 4.66 11.29 -1.46
CA GLU A 117 5.30 12.61 -1.24
C GLU A 117 5.77 12.75 0.21
N ARG A 118 4.94 12.34 1.21
CA ARG A 118 5.33 12.32 2.62
C ARG A 118 6.38 11.26 2.90
N SER A 119 6.17 10.05 2.40
CA SER A 119 7.04 8.91 2.71
C SER A 119 8.45 9.10 2.16
N LEU A 120 8.59 9.67 0.97
CA LEU A 120 9.87 9.91 0.30
C LEU A 120 10.37 11.35 0.45
N ASN A 121 9.77 12.16 1.31
CA ASN A 121 10.12 13.57 1.46
C ASN A 121 11.63 13.80 1.64
N SER A 122 12.31 12.96 2.43
CA SER A 122 13.77 13.07 2.64
C SER A 122 14.62 12.80 1.40
N LEU A 123 14.09 12.05 0.42
CA LEU A 123 14.76 11.80 -0.86
C LEU A 123 14.41 12.89 -1.89
N LEU A 124 13.17 13.37 -1.86
CA LEU A 124 12.65 14.38 -2.79
C LEU A 124 13.09 15.80 -2.44
N THR A 125 13.32 16.07 -1.14
CA THR A 125 13.81 17.36 -0.68
C THR A 125 15.32 17.45 -0.87
N GLY A 126 15.78 18.47 -1.57
CA GLY A 126 17.19 18.79 -1.68
C GLY A 126 17.74 19.50 -0.44
N THR A 127 18.86 20.15 -0.62
CA THR A 127 19.47 21.04 0.39
C THR A 127 19.58 22.44 -0.19
N ASP A 128 19.03 23.44 0.50
CA ASP A 128 19.08 24.83 0.05
C ASP A 128 20.52 25.32 -0.04
N GLY A 129 20.82 26.04 -1.12
CA GLY A 129 22.03 26.79 -1.29
C GLY A 129 21.96 28.14 -0.56
N GLU A 130 23.07 28.87 -0.57
CA GLU A 130 23.16 30.22 -0.03
C GLU A 130 23.91 31.12 -1.01
N ALA A 131 23.37 32.31 -1.24
CA ALA A 131 24.00 33.32 -2.08
C ALA A 131 23.98 34.69 -1.39
N ILE A 132 25.04 35.46 -1.60
CA ILE A 132 25.16 36.85 -1.16
C ILE A 132 25.10 37.72 -2.39
N TYR A 133 24.32 38.80 -2.33
CA TYR A 133 24.19 39.77 -3.43
C TYR A 133 24.05 41.19 -2.87
N GLU A 134 24.46 42.16 -3.66
CA GLU A 134 24.30 43.59 -3.34
C GLU A 134 22.90 44.08 -3.69
N LYS A 135 22.38 45.01 -2.89
CA LYS A 135 21.10 45.69 -3.14
C LYS A 135 21.29 47.17 -3.39
N ASP A 136 20.46 47.72 -4.23
CA ASP A 136 20.36 49.19 -4.40
C ASP A 136 19.70 49.82 -3.15
N LYS A 137 19.68 51.16 -3.12
CA LYS A 137 19.07 51.95 -2.03
C LYS A 137 17.56 51.69 -1.86
N ASN A 138 16.91 51.08 -2.81
CA ASN A 138 15.48 50.74 -2.81
C ASN A 138 15.25 49.28 -2.41
N GLY A 139 16.31 48.49 -2.17
CA GLY A 139 16.25 47.08 -1.80
C GLY A 139 16.22 46.11 -2.99
N ASN A 140 16.37 46.59 -4.23
CA ASN A 140 16.42 45.74 -5.41
C ASN A 140 17.80 45.11 -5.56
N THR A 141 17.83 43.83 -5.94
CA THR A 141 19.07 43.09 -6.19
C THR A 141 19.81 43.66 -7.39
N LEU A 142 21.10 43.93 -7.25
CA LEU A 142 21.95 44.37 -8.37
C LEU A 142 22.40 43.14 -9.16
N LEU A 143 22.07 43.15 -10.46
CA LEU A 143 22.45 42.09 -11.38
C LEU A 143 23.98 41.93 -11.47
N GLY A 144 24.45 40.66 -11.41
CA GLY A 144 25.87 40.35 -11.54
C GLY A 144 26.70 40.50 -10.24
N THR A 145 26.05 40.78 -9.09
CA THR A 145 26.71 40.86 -7.79
C THR A 145 26.52 39.61 -6.94
N GLU A 146 25.86 38.60 -7.49
CA GLU A 146 25.60 37.33 -6.79
C GLU A 146 26.88 36.52 -6.60
N THR A 147 27.14 36.11 -5.38
CA THR A 147 28.21 35.17 -5.02
C THR A 147 27.57 33.99 -4.28
N ILE A 148 27.64 32.81 -4.88
CA ILE A 148 27.17 31.57 -4.27
C ILE A 148 28.15 31.18 -3.18
N THR A 149 27.70 31.15 -1.92
CA THR A 149 28.50 30.75 -0.76
C THR A 149 28.32 29.28 -0.41
N LYS A 150 27.20 28.70 -0.84
CA LYS A 150 26.87 27.28 -0.71
C LYS A 150 26.05 26.85 -1.92
N GLU A 151 26.49 25.79 -2.59
CA GLU A 151 25.75 25.23 -3.70
C GLU A 151 24.45 24.56 -3.22
N ALA A 152 23.38 24.71 -4.00
CA ALA A 152 22.14 23.96 -3.81
C ALA A 152 22.35 22.51 -4.26
N ILE A 153 21.70 21.57 -3.56
CA ILE A 153 21.70 20.15 -3.92
C ILE A 153 20.25 19.75 -4.22
N ASP A 154 19.97 19.34 -5.43
CA ASP A 154 18.63 18.91 -5.83
C ASP A 154 18.20 17.62 -5.13
N GLY A 155 16.90 17.44 -4.93
CA GLY A 155 16.31 16.18 -4.51
C GLY A 155 16.48 15.10 -5.56
N LYS A 156 16.26 13.86 -5.17
CA LYS A 156 16.41 12.70 -6.07
C LYS A 156 15.17 12.51 -6.93
N ASN A 157 15.35 11.96 -8.12
CA ASN A 157 14.25 11.49 -8.96
C ASN A 157 13.86 10.07 -8.57
N ILE A 158 12.57 9.86 -8.39
CA ILE A 158 12.00 8.54 -8.03
C ILE A 158 11.17 8.04 -9.22
N TYR A 159 11.54 6.87 -9.71
CA TYR A 159 10.77 6.14 -10.71
C TYR A 159 9.96 5.08 -9.98
N THR A 160 8.64 5.13 -10.14
CA THR A 160 7.74 4.16 -9.52
C THR A 160 7.50 2.96 -10.41
N THR A 161 6.96 1.88 -9.84
CA THR A 161 6.55 0.69 -10.58
C THR A 161 5.17 0.86 -11.23
N LEU A 162 4.47 1.99 -10.98
CA LEU A 162 3.15 2.24 -11.55
C LEU A 162 3.23 2.36 -13.07
N SER A 163 2.40 1.59 -13.77
CA SER A 163 2.20 1.72 -15.21
C SER A 163 1.15 2.79 -15.48
N ALA A 164 1.55 3.90 -16.12
CA ALA A 164 0.62 4.99 -16.37
C ALA A 164 -0.61 4.59 -17.21
N PRO A 165 -0.48 3.80 -18.29
CA PRO A 165 -1.66 3.31 -19.02
C PRO A 165 -2.58 2.44 -18.15
N LEU A 166 -2.03 1.43 -17.46
CA LEU A 166 -2.82 0.52 -16.63
C LEU A 166 -3.48 1.27 -15.45
N GLN A 167 -2.78 2.21 -14.84
CA GLN A 167 -3.33 3.04 -13.76
C GLN A 167 -4.52 3.88 -14.25
N THR A 168 -4.36 4.56 -15.39
CA THR A 168 -5.44 5.38 -15.96
C THR A 168 -6.66 4.53 -16.32
N PHE A 169 -6.42 3.34 -16.84
CA PHE A 169 -7.48 2.38 -17.16
C PHE A 169 -8.19 1.91 -15.89
N LEU A 170 -7.43 1.53 -14.83
CA LEU A 170 -7.97 1.13 -13.53
C LEU A 170 -8.84 2.23 -12.92
N GLU A 171 -8.41 3.51 -12.98
CA GLU A 171 -9.22 4.64 -12.48
C GLU A 171 -10.60 4.68 -13.14
N THR A 172 -10.66 4.52 -14.46
CA THR A 172 -11.92 4.54 -15.21
C THR A 172 -12.84 3.37 -14.82
N GLN A 173 -12.28 2.16 -14.69
CA GLN A 173 -13.06 0.98 -14.32
C GLN A 173 -13.57 1.08 -12.87
N MET A 174 -12.79 1.66 -11.97
CA MET A 174 -13.21 1.88 -10.58
C MET A 174 -14.32 2.93 -10.45
N ASP A 175 -14.35 3.95 -11.30
CA ASP A 175 -15.47 4.91 -11.34
C ASP A 175 -16.76 4.19 -11.74
N THR A 176 -16.72 3.37 -12.80
CA THR A 176 -17.87 2.54 -13.24
C THR A 176 -18.32 1.59 -12.13
N PHE A 177 -17.40 0.91 -11.47
CA PHE A 177 -17.69 -0.01 -10.37
C PHE A 177 -18.38 0.71 -9.19
N MET A 178 -17.93 1.93 -8.86
CA MET A 178 -18.56 2.72 -7.81
C MET A 178 -19.95 3.25 -8.19
N GLU A 179 -20.17 3.57 -9.46
CA GLU A 179 -21.51 3.94 -9.95
C GLU A 179 -22.51 2.79 -9.83
N GLN A 180 -22.07 1.56 -10.05
CA GLN A 180 -22.90 0.35 -9.91
C GLN A 180 -23.16 0.01 -8.45
N THR A 181 -22.11 -0.06 -7.63
CA THR A 181 -22.21 -0.52 -6.23
C THR A 181 -22.71 0.54 -5.26
N LYS A 182 -22.42 1.81 -5.55
CA LYS A 182 -22.68 2.95 -4.65
C LYS A 182 -22.12 2.72 -3.26
N GLY A 183 -20.98 2.07 -3.18
CA GLY A 183 -20.28 1.78 -1.92
C GLY A 183 -19.85 3.04 -1.19
N VAL A 184 -19.63 2.92 0.10
CA VAL A 184 -19.07 4.01 0.91
C VAL A 184 -17.62 4.26 0.50
N ASN A 185 -16.86 3.20 0.31
CA ASN A 185 -15.52 3.24 -0.25
C ASN A 185 -15.21 1.95 -1.03
N ALA A 186 -14.19 2.03 -1.88
CA ALA A 186 -13.63 0.89 -2.59
C ALA A 186 -12.14 1.09 -2.83
N SER A 187 -11.42 0.00 -3.05
CA SER A 187 -10.03 0.04 -3.51
C SER A 187 -9.70 -1.13 -4.43
N ALA A 188 -8.76 -0.91 -5.32
CA ALA A 188 -8.25 -1.94 -6.21
C ALA A 188 -6.74 -1.78 -6.41
N THR A 189 -6.03 -2.90 -6.45
CA THR A 189 -4.58 -2.92 -6.67
C THR A 189 -4.21 -4.09 -7.56
N VAL A 190 -3.35 -3.83 -8.54
CA VAL A 190 -2.74 -4.82 -9.44
C VAL A 190 -1.26 -4.96 -9.11
N VAL A 191 -0.82 -6.19 -8.91
CA VAL A 191 0.57 -6.52 -8.54
C VAL A 191 1.14 -7.52 -9.54
N ASN A 192 2.40 -7.33 -9.92
CA ASN A 192 3.16 -8.33 -10.66
C ASN A 192 3.46 -9.52 -9.73
N ALA A 193 2.96 -10.71 -10.08
CA ALA A 193 3.07 -11.91 -9.26
C ALA A 193 4.51 -12.46 -9.14
N LYS A 194 5.41 -12.09 -10.05
CA LYS A 194 6.81 -12.56 -10.10
C LYS A 194 7.78 -11.66 -9.36
N THR A 195 7.44 -10.36 -9.25
CA THR A 195 8.35 -9.35 -8.68
C THR A 195 7.82 -8.71 -7.40
N GLY A 196 6.50 -8.73 -7.16
CA GLY A 196 5.85 -8.00 -6.06
C GLY A 196 5.62 -6.52 -6.36
N GLU A 197 5.91 -6.06 -7.57
CA GLU A 197 5.73 -4.66 -7.99
C GLU A 197 4.26 -4.29 -8.05
N ILE A 198 3.88 -3.18 -7.42
CA ILE A 198 2.55 -2.58 -7.53
C ILE A 198 2.50 -1.83 -8.86
N LEU A 199 1.70 -2.34 -9.80
CA LEU A 199 1.60 -1.80 -11.16
C LEU A 199 0.51 -0.74 -11.30
N ALA A 200 -0.57 -0.87 -10.52
CA ALA A 200 -1.64 0.11 -10.43
C ALA A 200 -2.34 -0.02 -9.07
N THR A 201 -2.75 1.11 -8.48
CA THR A 201 -3.49 1.14 -7.22
C THR A 201 -4.37 2.37 -7.14
N THR A 202 -5.61 2.21 -6.73
CA THR A 202 -6.54 3.31 -6.55
C THR A 202 -7.56 3.02 -5.45
N GLN A 203 -8.18 4.07 -4.95
CA GLN A 203 -9.32 3.96 -4.02
C GLN A 203 -10.44 4.94 -4.39
N ARG A 204 -11.62 4.71 -3.81
CA ARG A 204 -12.76 5.62 -3.89
C ARG A 204 -13.33 5.86 -2.49
N PRO A 205 -13.79 7.07 -2.15
CA PRO A 205 -13.70 8.27 -2.99
C PRO A 205 -12.25 8.71 -3.24
N THR A 206 -12.00 9.41 -4.35
CA THR A 206 -10.71 9.98 -4.71
C THR A 206 -10.81 11.49 -4.97
N TYR A 207 -9.67 12.13 -5.18
CA TYR A 207 -9.57 13.55 -5.46
C TYR A 207 -8.56 13.83 -6.58
N ASN A 208 -8.71 14.98 -7.22
CA ASN A 208 -7.71 15.48 -8.13
C ASN A 208 -6.57 16.14 -7.34
N SER A 209 -5.34 15.61 -7.45
CA SER A 209 -4.20 16.08 -6.66
C SER A 209 -3.78 17.50 -7.00
N ASP A 210 -4.05 17.98 -8.22
CA ASP A 210 -3.71 19.33 -8.67
C ASP A 210 -4.75 20.37 -8.23
N THR A 211 -6.04 20.08 -8.44
CA THR A 211 -7.15 21.02 -8.17
C THR A 211 -7.79 20.85 -6.80
N LEU A 212 -7.54 19.75 -6.10
CA LEU A 212 -8.17 19.32 -4.85
C LEU A 212 -9.68 19.04 -4.98
N GLU A 213 -10.19 18.96 -6.19
CA GLU A 213 -11.57 18.58 -6.43
C GLU A 213 -11.80 17.15 -5.90
N GLY A 214 -12.88 16.95 -5.17
CA GLY A 214 -13.21 15.69 -4.52
C GLY A 214 -12.96 15.68 -3.01
N GLN A 215 -11.96 16.38 -2.50
CA GLN A 215 -11.63 16.42 -1.05
C GLN A 215 -12.73 17.06 -0.18
N ALA A 216 -13.48 18.01 -0.73
CA ALA A 216 -14.56 18.68 0.00
C ALA A 216 -15.83 17.83 0.16
N LYS A 217 -15.85 16.60 -0.39
CA LYS A 217 -16.99 15.69 -0.20
C LYS A 217 -17.10 15.27 1.26
N LYS A 218 -18.31 15.30 1.82
CA LYS A 218 -18.58 15.02 3.25
C LYS A 218 -18.06 13.66 3.73
N ASN A 219 -17.96 12.69 2.83
CA ASN A 219 -17.52 11.32 3.10
C ASN A 219 -16.11 11.03 2.55
N TYR A 220 -15.32 12.06 2.22
CA TYR A 220 -13.92 11.85 1.87
C TYR A 220 -13.14 11.44 3.11
N ASP A 221 -12.42 10.33 2.99
CA ASP A 221 -11.60 9.77 4.04
C ASP A 221 -10.11 9.87 3.64
N TRP A 222 -9.31 10.44 4.53
CA TRP A 222 -7.88 10.65 4.31
C TRP A 222 -7.04 9.38 4.50
N VAL A 223 -7.67 8.29 4.95
CA VAL A 223 -6.98 7.02 5.20
C VAL A 223 -6.67 6.31 3.87
N ASN A 224 -5.42 5.93 3.68
CA ASN A 224 -5.04 5.14 2.52
C ASN A 224 -5.51 3.69 2.69
N ARG A 225 -6.36 3.21 1.76
CA ARG A 225 -6.97 1.88 1.83
C ARG A 225 -5.99 0.74 1.57
N LEU A 226 -4.87 1.02 0.90
CA LEU A 226 -3.87 0.00 0.62
C LEU A 226 -3.11 -0.43 1.88
N TYR A 227 -2.71 0.52 2.75
CA TYR A 227 -1.78 0.22 3.84
C TYR A 227 -2.10 0.83 5.21
N GLU A 228 -3.02 1.81 5.30
CA GLU A 228 -3.41 2.42 6.58
C GLU A 228 -4.72 1.83 7.11
N ALA A 229 -5.72 1.61 6.25
CA ALA A 229 -6.99 1.05 6.63
C ALA A 229 -6.87 -0.43 6.99
N GLN A 230 -7.41 -0.79 8.14
CA GLN A 230 -7.54 -2.19 8.58
C GLN A 230 -8.96 -2.67 8.33
N TYR A 231 -9.09 -3.93 7.97
CA TYR A 231 -10.39 -4.58 7.78
C TYR A 231 -10.27 -6.10 8.02
N GLU A 232 -11.39 -6.75 8.23
CA GLU A 232 -11.46 -8.21 8.25
C GLU A 232 -11.52 -8.73 6.80
N PRO A 233 -10.57 -9.60 6.36
CA PRO A 233 -10.45 -9.99 4.95
C PRO A 233 -11.57 -10.92 4.48
N GLY A 234 -12.37 -11.45 5.40
CA GLY A 234 -13.42 -12.41 5.08
C GLY A 234 -12.87 -13.62 4.33
N SER A 235 -13.70 -14.22 3.49
CA SER A 235 -13.39 -15.48 2.84
C SER A 235 -12.19 -15.49 1.90
N THR A 236 -11.56 -14.36 1.61
CA THR A 236 -10.27 -14.35 0.89
C THR A 236 -9.14 -14.93 1.74
N MET A 237 -9.26 -14.92 3.08
CA MET A 237 -8.32 -15.59 3.98
C MET A 237 -8.33 -17.13 3.83
N LYS A 238 -9.42 -17.71 3.36
CA LYS A 238 -9.53 -19.17 3.12
C LYS A 238 -8.49 -19.70 2.13
N VAL A 239 -7.97 -18.83 1.27
CA VAL A 239 -6.85 -19.16 0.37
C VAL A 239 -5.60 -19.53 1.17
N MET A 240 -5.28 -18.76 2.21
CA MET A 240 -4.14 -19.02 3.09
C MET A 240 -4.37 -20.26 3.94
N LEU A 241 -5.58 -20.44 4.48
CA LEU A 241 -5.91 -21.63 5.26
C LEU A 241 -5.80 -22.90 4.40
N LEU A 242 -6.41 -22.91 3.22
CA LEU A 242 -6.37 -24.06 2.32
C LEU A 242 -4.92 -24.42 1.95
N SER A 243 -4.12 -23.42 1.59
CA SER A 243 -2.71 -23.65 1.27
C SER A 243 -1.90 -24.20 2.45
N ALA A 244 -2.19 -23.74 3.66
CA ALA A 244 -1.60 -24.24 4.89
C ALA A 244 -2.00 -25.69 5.16
N ALA A 245 -3.28 -26.01 5.02
CA ALA A 245 -3.82 -27.37 5.25
C ALA A 245 -3.27 -28.37 4.23
N ILE A 246 -3.19 -27.99 2.93
CA ILE A 246 -2.52 -28.82 1.91
C ILE A 246 -1.05 -29.02 2.27
N ASN A 247 -0.35 -27.96 2.62
CA ASN A 247 1.09 -28.02 2.96
C ASN A 247 1.37 -28.83 4.24
N ASN A 248 0.45 -28.84 5.18
CA ASN A 248 0.51 -29.61 6.41
C ASN A 248 0.05 -31.08 6.23
N GLY A 249 -0.62 -31.41 5.12
CA GLY A 249 -1.17 -32.75 4.86
C GLY A 249 -2.50 -33.03 5.56
N SER A 250 -3.20 -32.01 6.05
CA SER A 250 -4.50 -32.13 6.73
C SER A 250 -5.68 -32.04 5.75
N PHE A 251 -5.48 -31.59 4.53
CA PHE A 251 -6.54 -31.43 3.54
C PHE A 251 -6.81 -32.73 2.77
N ASN A 252 -8.04 -33.26 2.92
CA ASN A 252 -8.56 -34.32 2.04
C ASN A 252 -9.73 -33.76 1.22
N PRO A 253 -9.57 -33.52 -0.09
CA PRO A 253 -10.59 -32.86 -0.90
C PRO A 253 -11.90 -33.65 -0.99
N ASN A 254 -11.86 -34.98 -0.84
CA ASN A 254 -13.01 -35.88 -0.98
C ASN A 254 -13.69 -36.22 0.36
N ALA A 255 -13.09 -35.87 1.49
CA ALA A 255 -13.75 -36.01 2.78
C ALA A 255 -14.96 -35.07 2.85
N THR A 256 -16.06 -35.54 3.43
CA THR A 256 -17.33 -34.83 3.45
C THR A 256 -17.72 -34.40 4.86
N TYR A 257 -18.40 -33.30 4.96
CA TYR A 257 -19.00 -32.78 6.18
C TYR A 257 -20.39 -32.22 5.90
N SER A 258 -21.19 -32.04 6.96
CA SER A 258 -22.48 -31.34 6.88
C SER A 258 -22.34 -29.95 7.50
N ASN A 259 -22.89 -28.95 6.84
CA ASN A 259 -22.96 -27.58 7.38
C ASN A 259 -24.31 -27.25 8.06
N ALA A 260 -25.27 -28.21 8.09
CA ALA A 260 -26.64 -27.99 8.55
C ALA A 260 -26.77 -27.53 10.01
N ASN A 261 -25.84 -27.96 10.87
CA ASN A 261 -25.90 -27.66 12.33
C ASN A 261 -24.85 -26.64 12.76
N GLY A 262 -24.17 -26.00 11.82
CA GLY A 262 -23.05 -25.14 12.14
C GLY A 262 -21.90 -25.88 12.85
N ILE A 263 -20.99 -25.12 13.44
CA ILE A 263 -19.94 -25.63 14.33
C ILE A 263 -19.80 -24.69 15.54
N LYS A 264 -19.72 -25.28 16.73
CA LYS A 264 -19.56 -24.51 17.97
C LYS A 264 -18.10 -24.47 18.40
N VAL A 265 -17.58 -23.26 18.63
CA VAL A 265 -16.25 -22.99 19.18
C VAL A 265 -16.44 -22.16 20.44
N ASP A 266 -16.14 -22.75 21.60
CA ASP A 266 -16.48 -22.21 22.92
C ASP A 266 -17.98 -21.80 22.95
N ASP A 267 -18.30 -20.55 23.15
CA ASP A 267 -19.67 -20.05 23.21
C ASP A 267 -20.20 -19.49 21.86
N VAL A 268 -19.38 -19.51 20.80
CA VAL A 268 -19.73 -18.97 19.49
C VAL A 268 -20.15 -20.08 18.54
N GLU A 269 -21.29 -19.91 17.90
CA GLU A 269 -21.78 -20.76 16.81
C GLU A 269 -21.41 -20.17 15.47
N ILE A 270 -20.72 -20.93 14.64
CA ILE A 270 -20.28 -20.54 13.29
C ILE A 270 -21.17 -21.28 12.28
N ASN A 271 -21.87 -20.51 11.46
CA ASN A 271 -22.71 -21.01 10.39
C ASN A 271 -22.20 -20.53 9.03
N ASP A 272 -22.63 -21.21 7.97
CA ASP A 272 -22.39 -20.76 6.60
C ASP A 272 -23.32 -19.58 6.25
N TRP A 273 -22.87 -18.75 5.32
CA TRP A 273 -23.57 -17.56 4.86
C TRP A 273 -25.01 -17.87 4.40
N SER A 274 -25.21 -18.97 3.66
CA SER A 274 -26.53 -19.37 3.15
C SER A 274 -27.53 -19.77 4.24
N ILE A 275 -27.04 -20.26 5.38
CA ILE A 275 -27.86 -20.57 6.55
C ILE A 275 -28.22 -19.26 7.26
N ASN A 276 -27.24 -18.39 7.47
CA ASN A 276 -27.46 -17.09 8.11
C ASN A 276 -28.44 -16.21 7.33
N GLU A 277 -28.44 -16.30 5.99
CA GLU A 277 -29.37 -15.57 5.11
C GLU A 277 -30.70 -16.32 4.90
N GLY A 278 -30.88 -17.51 5.49
CA GLY A 278 -32.12 -18.29 5.34
C GLY A 278 -32.34 -18.89 3.95
N ILE A 279 -31.31 -18.95 3.12
CA ILE A 279 -31.36 -19.50 1.76
C ILE A 279 -31.32 -21.03 1.75
N SER A 280 -30.64 -21.63 2.75
CA SER A 280 -30.44 -23.07 2.85
C SER A 280 -30.65 -23.53 4.28
N THR A 281 -31.11 -24.77 4.44
CA THR A 281 -31.16 -25.51 5.73
C THR A 281 -29.91 -26.36 5.95
N GLY A 282 -28.91 -26.24 5.06
CA GLY A 282 -27.67 -26.98 5.09
C GLY A 282 -27.67 -28.19 4.15
N GLN A 283 -26.46 -28.65 3.87
CA GLN A 283 -26.20 -29.78 2.95
C GLN A 283 -24.89 -30.47 3.30
N ASN A 284 -24.70 -31.67 2.76
CA ASN A 284 -23.42 -32.36 2.77
C ASN A 284 -22.59 -31.92 1.57
N MET A 285 -21.32 -31.61 1.81
CA MET A 285 -20.38 -31.27 0.74
C MET A 285 -18.98 -31.81 1.08
N SER A 286 -18.17 -32.03 0.04
CA SER A 286 -16.75 -32.31 0.25
C SER A 286 -15.99 -31.04 0.62
N PHE A 287 -14.77 -31.16 1.20
CA PHE A 287 -13.96 -29.98 1.48
C PHE A 287 -13.61 -29.19 0.22
N ALA A 288 -13.42 -29.85 -0.93
CA ALA A 288 -13.23 -29.16 -2.21
C ALA A 288 -14.45 -28.33 -2.59
N GLN A 289 -15.66 -28.91 -2.53
CA GLN A 289 -16.92 -28.21 -2.75
C GLN A 289 -17.13 -27.09 -1.74
N GLY A 290 -16.83 -27.35 -0.45
CA GLY A 290 -16.90 -26.34 0.63
C GLY A 290 -16.01 -25.13 0.37
N PHE A 291 -14.83 -25.31 -0.20
CA PHE A 291 -13.97 -24.18 -0.59
C PHE A 291 -14.59 -23.37 -1.73
N SER A 292 -15.14 -24.02 -2.76
CA SER A 292 -15.83 -23.36 -3.89
C SER A 292 -17.08 -22.61 -3.43
N TYR A 293 -17.85 -23.22 -2.51
CA TYR A 293 -19.03 -22.65 -1.85
C TYR A 293 -18.72 -21.57 -0.83
N SER A 294 -17.45 -21.44 -0.49
CA SER A 294 -16.99 -20.52 0.56
C SER A 294 -17.55 -20.84 1.95
N SER A 295 -17.65 -22.14 2.32
CA SER A 295 -18.16 -22.60 3.61
C SER A 295 -17.28 -22.13 4.78
N ASN A 296 -17.87 -21.45 5.76
CA ASN A 296 -17.21 -21.10 7.03
C ASN A 296 -17.06 -22.34 7.90
N VAL A 297 -18.10 -23.15 7.96
CA VAL A 297 -18.13 -24.41 8.74
C VAL A 297 -17.02 -25.34 8.28
N GLY A 298 -16.91 -25.59 6.95
CA GLY A 298 -15.87 -26.47 6.42
C GLY A 298 -14.46 -25.95 6.68
N MET A 299 -14.24 -24.65 6.60
CA MET A 299 -12.91 -24.07 6.88
C MET A 299 -12.58 -24.09 8.36
N THR A 300 -13.57 -23.92 9.25
CA THR A 300 -13.36 -24.07 10.70
C THR A 300 -13.04 -25.52 11.08
N ILE A 301 -13.75 -26.49 10.49
CA ILE A 301 -13.41 -27.92 10.71
C ILE A 301 -11.97 -28.20 10.25
N LEU A 302 -11.58 -27.71 9.07
CA LEU A 302 -10.24 -27.90 8.53
C LEU A 302 -9.16 -27.25 9.41
N GLU A 303 -9.44 -26.08 9.98
CA GLU A 303 -8.56 -25.41 10.95
C GLU A 303 -8.40 -26.26 12.21
N GLN A 304 -9.50 -26.77 12.78
CA GLN A 304 -9.46 -27.60 13.98
C GLN A 304 -8.73 -28.93 13.75
N GLU A 305 -8.91 -29.57 12.58
CA GLU A 305 -8.16 -30.78 12.20
C GLU A 305 -6.65 -30.50 12.05
N MET A 306 -6.29 -29.33 11.58
CA MET A 306 -4.89 -28.88 11.50
C MET A 306 -4.34 -28.50 12.89
N GLY A 307 -5.18 -27.90 13.72
CA GLY A 307 -4.94 -27.43 15.08
C GLY A 307 -4.47 -25.98 15.17
N ASP A 308 -5.00 -25.25 16.16
CA ASP A 308 -4.79 -23.81 16.43
C ASP A 308 -3.32 -23.38 16.37
N LYS A 309 -2.42 -24.18 16.95
CA LYS A 309 -0.98 -23.87 16.97
C LYS A 309 -0.35 -23.91 15.58
N VAL A 310 -0.82 -24.85 14.76
CA VAL A 310 -0.31 -25.01 13.39
C VAL A 310 -0.82 -23.86 12.54
N TRP A 311 -2.10 -23.55 12.61
CA TRP A 311 -2.68 -22.41 11.90
C TRP A 311 -2.05 -21.07 12.33
N SER A 312 -1.92 -20.83 13.64
CA SER A 312 -1.24 -19.63 14.16
C SER A 312 0.20 -19.50 13.67
N ASN A 313 0.92 -20.64 13.50
CA ASN A 313 2.25 -20.62 12.93
C ASN A 313 2.23 -20.22 11.45
N TYR A 314 1.24 -20.68 10.65
CA TYR A 314 1.08 -20.23 9.26
C TYR A 314 0.71 -18.75 9.16
N LEU A 315 -0.17 -18.22 10.03
CA LEU A 315 -0.43 -16.78 10.10
C LEU A 315 0.86 -15.98 10.33
N SER A 316 1.74 -16.50 11.19
CA SER A 316 3.07 -15.89 11.43
C SER A 316 4.01 -16.04 10.23
N LEU A 317 3.99 -17.16 9.51
CA LEU A 317 4.78 -17.37 8.29
C LEU A 317 4.32 -16.45 7.15
N TYR A 318 3.01 -16.21 7.02
CA TYR A 318 2.44 -15.20 6.12
C TYR A 318 2.64 -13.76 6.62
N LYS A 319 3.22 -13.60 7.82
CA LYS A 319 3.55 -12.31 8.45
C LYS A 319 2.31 -11.43 8.74
N PHE A 320 1.14 -12.02 8.98
CA PHE A 320 -0.01 -11.28 9.49
C PHE A 320 0.25 -10.76 10.90
N GLY A 321 -0.35 -9.62 11.25
CA GLY A 321 -0.10 -8.92 12.50
C GLY A 321 1.22 -8.11 12.53
N LEU A 322 1.96 -8.09 11.42
CA LEU A 322 3.18 -7.29 11.26
C LEU A 322 3.05 -6.41 10.01
N PRO A 323 3.39 -5.11 10.11
CA PRO A 323 3.39 -4.24 8.93
C PRO A 323 4.37 -4.78 7.89
N THR A 324 4.11 -4.53 6.62
CA THR A 324 5.01 -4.93 5.54
C THR A 324 6.30 -4.09 5.58
N ARG A 325 6.18 -2.83 5.98
CA ARG A 325 7.28 -1.85 5.99
C ARG A 325 7.86 -1.64 4.59
N PHE A 326 6.99 -1.66 3.57
CA PHE A 326 7.39 -1.59 2.15
C PHE A 326 7.87 -0.20 1.70
N GLY A 327 8.05 0.73 2.63
CA GLY A 327 8.60 2.06 2.39
C GLY A 327 7.61 3.21 2.61
N MET A 328 6.32 2.90 2.86
CA MET A 328 5.31 3.92 3.17
C MET A 328 5.21 4.19 4.66
N VAL A 329 5.01 5.45 5.03
CA VAL A 329 4.84 5.89 6.42
C VAL A 329 3.36 5.84 6.80
N GLY A 330 3.06 5.38 8.02
CA GLY A 330 1.69 5.31 8.52
C GLY A 330 1.03 3.93 8.33
N GLU A 331 1.78 2.93 7.89
CA GLU A 331 1.26 1.58 7.69
C GLU A 331 0.76 0.96 9.01
N SER A 332 -0.43 0.38 8.95
CA SER A 332 -1.05 -0.37 10.05
C SER A 332 -0.57 -1.82 10.09
N SER A 333 -0.44 -2.38 11.29
CA SER A 333 0.03 -3.77 11.49
C SER A 333 -1.07 -4.82 11.36
N GLY A 334 -2.36 -4.42 11.44
CA GLY A 334 -3.43 -5.37 11.65
C GLY A 334 -3.40 -5.99 13.07
N VAL A 335 -4.32 -6.89 13.33
CA VAL A 335 -4.45 -7.59 14.62
C VAL A 335 -4.63 -9.08 14.37
N VAL A 336 -3.81 -9.90 15.03
CA VAL A 336 -3.94 -11.35 15.08
C VAL A 336 -4.13 -11.75 16.53
N SER A 337 -5.35 -12.18 16.88
CA SER A 337 -5.67 -12.65 18.23
C SER A 337 -5.16 -14.07 18.44
N ARG A 338 -4.96 -14.44 19.71
CA ARG A 338 -4.49 -15.76 20.12
C ARG A 338 -5.52 -16.55 20.93
N ASN A 339 -6.76 -16.04 21.10
CA ASN A 339 -7.82 -16.82 21.72
C ASN A 339 -8.42 -17.82 20.72
N SER A 340 -8.95 -18.94 21.21
CA SER A 340 -9.47 -20.05 20.39
C SER A 340 -10.56 -19.62 19.41
N VAL A 341 -11.49 -18.79 19.83
CA VAL A 341 -12.59 -18.30 18.98
C VAL A 341 -12.05 -17.48 17.81
N ASN A 342 -11.18 -16.50 18.09
CA ASN A 342 -10.63 -15.67 17.03
C ASN A 342 -9.67 -16.45 16.11
N ILE A 343 -8.96 -17.46 16.63
CA ILE A 343 -8.13 -18.36 15.81
C ILE A 343 -9.02 -19.13 14.84
N ALA A 344 -10.11 -19.74 15.33
CA ALA A 344 -11.06 -20.45 14.49
C ALA A 344 -11.73 -19.52 13.46
N GLN A 345 -12.18 -18.33 13.89
CA GLN A 345 -12.79 -17.33 13.01
C GLN A 345 -11.80 -16.80 11.96
N SER A 346 -10.51 -16.69 12.29
CA SER A 346 -9.49 -16.28 11.33
C SER A 346 -9.31 -17.26 10.17
N SER A 347 -9.78 -18.50 10.31
CA SER A 347 -9.79 -19.50 9.22
C SER A 347 -10.63 -19.07 8.03
N PHE A 348 -11.64 -18.23 8.25
CA PHE A 348 -12.50 -17.65 7.21
C PHE A 348 -12.45 -16.11 7.18
N GLY A 349 -11.48 -15.51 7.88
CA GLY A 349 -11.14 -14.09 7.80
C GLY A 349 -11.96 -13.16 8.68
N GLN A 350 -12.54 -13.65 9.77
CA GLN A 350 -13.09 -12.86 10.86
C GLN A 350 -12.23 -13.02 12.13
N GLY A 351 -12.38 -12.15 13.12
CA GLY A 351 -11.54 -12.17 14.33
C GLY A 351 -10.05 -11.85 14.06
N ILE A 352 -9.72 -11.41 12.87
CA ILE A 352 -8.40 -10.94 12.42
C ILE A 352 -8.58 -9.66 11.61
N SER A 353 -7.73 -8.66 11.82
CA SER A 353 -7.70 -7.49 10.95
C SER A 353 -6.39 -7.38 10.20
N VAL A 354 -6.47 -6.96 8.94
CA VAL A 354 -5.34 -6.86 8.00
C VAL A 354 -5.43 -5.59 7.18
N THR A 355 -4.34 -5.21 6.53
CA THR A 355 -4.36 -4.22 5.45
C THR A 355 -4.38 -4.91 4.09
N GLN A 356 -4.79 -4.18 3.04
CA GLN A 356 -4.80 -4.72 1.68
C GLN A 356 -3.38 -5.14 1.22
N VAL A 357 -2.35 -4.36 1.57
CA VAL A 357 -0.97 -4.69 1.21
C VAL A 357 -0.47 -5.96 1.91
N GLN A 358 -0.94 -6.27 3.14
CA GLN A 358 -0.63 -7.55 3.79
C GLN A 358 -1.26 -8.73 3.06
N MET A 359 -2.51 -8.60 2.60
CA MET A 359 -3.17 -9.62 1.78
C MET A 359 -2.44 -9.84 0.45
N LEU A 360 -2.10 -8.76 -0.25
CA LEU A 360 -1.32 -8.83 -1.50
C LEU A 360 0.03 -9.51 -1.29
N ARG A 361 0.75 -9.18 -0.22
CA ARG A 361 1.99 -9.86 0.17
C ARG A 361 1.79 -11.37 0.33
N ALA A 362 0.75 -11.78 1.07
CA ALA A 362 0.45 -13.20 1.28
C ALA A 362 0.04 -13.89 -0.03
N PHE A 363 -0.74 -13.24 -0.89
CA PHE A 363 -1.12 -13.78 -2.21
C PHE A 363 0.08 -14.01 -3.12
N THR A 364 1.19 -13.25 -2.98
CA THR A 364 2.40 -13.53 -3.77
C THR A 364 2.95 -14.93 -3.49
N ALA A 365 2.79 -15.47 -2.28
CA ALA A 365 3.22 -16.84 -2.00
C ALA A 365 2.37 -17.87 -2.78
N ILE A 366 1.08 -17.61 -2.95
CA ILE A 366 0.18 -18.50 -3.69
C ILE A 366 0.45 -18.42 -5.20
N SER A 367 0.67 -17.24 -5.74
CA SER A 367 0.95 -17.01 -7.16
C SER A 367 2.38 -17.40 -7.56
N ASN A 368 3.37 -17.28 -6.65
CA ASN A 368 4.79 -17.43 -6.97
C ASN A 368 5.41 -18.68 -6.30
N LYS A 369 4.81 -19.86 -6.54
CA LYS A 369 5.40 -21.17 -6.19
C LYS A 369 5.73 -21.34 -4.69
N GLY A 370 4.95 -20.72 -3.83
CA GLY A 370 5.13 -20.71 -2.38
C GLY A 370 6.08 -19.63 -1.85
N ILE A 371 6.74 -18.88 -2.74
CA ILE A 371 7.70 -17.83 -2.39
C ILE A 371 6.98 -16.50 -2.18
N MET A 372 7.07 -15.97 -0.98
CA MET A 372 6.47 -14.69 -0.61
C MET A 372 7.40 -13.52 -0.92
N LEU A 373 6.86 -12.51 -1.59
CA LEU A 373 7.57 -11.31 -2.00
C LEU A 373 7.10 -10.11 -1.18
N GLU A 374 8.03 -9.18 -0.92
CA GLU A 374 7.66 -7.87 -0.38
C GLU A 374 7.05 -7.01 -1.48
N PRO A 375 5.89 -6.36 -1.25
CA PRO A 375 5.34 -5.40 -2.19
C PRO A 375 6.34 -4.25 -2.45
N GLN A 376 6.48 -3.85 -3.70
CA GLN A 376 7.41 -2.81 -4.13
C GLN A 376 6.71 -1.74 -4.96
N PHE A 377 7.07 -0.48 -4.78
CA PHE A 377 6.56 0.62 -5.58
C PHE A 377 7.66 1.53 -6.16
N ILE A 378 8.91 1.37 -5.71
CA ILE A 378 10.06 2.10 -6.25
C ILE A 378 10.77 1.18 -7.23
N LYS A 379 10.87 1.62 -8.50
CA LYS A 379 11.65 0.96 -9.55
C LYS A 379 13.11 1.42 -9.49
N GLN A 380 13.31 2.74 -9.35
CA GLN A 380 14.63 3.34 -9.41
C GLN A 380 14.69 4.65 -8.60
N VAL A 381 15.85 4.90 -8.02
CA VAL A 381 16.21 6.18 -7.37
C VAL A 381 17.41 6.75 -8.12
N ALA A 382 17.27 7.92 -8.76
CA ALA A 382 18.34 8.60 -9.47
C ALA A 382 18.78 9.85 -8.70
N ASP A 383 20.09 9.97 -8.47
CA ASP A 383 20.72 11.16 -7.90
C ASP A 383 21.33 11.99 -9.02
N VAL A 384 20.60 13.06 -9.40
CA VAL A 384 21.00 13.92 -10.51
C VAL A 384 22.27 14.72 -10.24
N ASN A 385 22.57 15.00 -8.96
CA ASN A 385 23.77 15.77 -8.59
C ASN A 385 25.05 14.94 -8.74
N GLN A 386 24.94 13.62 -8.57
CA GLN A 386 26.07 12.69 -8.66
C GLN A 386 26.07 11.90 -9.98
N GLY A 387 25.03 11.99 -10.80
CA GLY A 387 24.86 11.21 -12.01
C GLY A 387 24.77 9.69 -11.74
N THR A 388 24.22 9.31 -10.59
CA THR A 388 24.21 7.91 -10.13
C THR A 388 22.80 7.38 -9.99
N VAL A 389 22.63 6.06 -10.15
CA VAL A 389 21.33 5.38 -10.14
C VAL A 389 21.36 4.14 -9.25
N ARG A 390 20.28 3.92 -8.50
CA ARG A 390 20.01 2.68 -7.77
C ARG A 390 18.73 2.05 -8.33
N THR A 391 18.79 0.79 -8.74
CA THR A 391 17.63 0.07 -9.33
C THR A 391 17.17 -1.05 -8.39
N ALA A 392 15.86 -1.13 -8.17
CA ALA A 392 15.26 -2.15 -7.32
C ALA A 392 15.31 -3.54 -7.97
N LYS A 393 15.40 -4.56 -7.11
CA LYS A 393 15.17 -5.96 -7.46
C LYS A 393 14.12 -6.53 -6.51
N LYS A 394 13.44 -7.60 -6.93
CA LYS A 394 12.46 -8.28 -6.08
C LYS A 394 13.07 -8.70 -4.73
N GLU A 395 12.32 -8.51 -3.67
CA GLU A 395 12.69 -8.89 -2.31
C GLU A 395 11.94 -10.16 -1.89
N VAL A 396 12.67 -11.25 -1.69
CA VAL A 396 12.12 -12.51 -1.16
C VAL A 396 12.14 -12.45 0.37
N ILE A 397 10.98 -12.63 1.00
CA ILE A 397 10.81 -12.46 2.46
C ILE A 397 10.40 -13.74 3.19
N GLY A 398 10.28 -14.86 2.50
CA GLY A 398 9.95 -16.15 3.09
C GLY A 398 9.32 -17.11 2.10
N LYS A 399 9.03 -18.32 2.60
CA LYS A 399 8.34 -19.38 1.83
C LYS A 399 7.35 -20.12 2.74
N PRO A 400 6.17 -19.53 3.02
CA PRO A 400 5.21 -20.11 3.95
C PRO A 400 4.70 -21.48 3.55
N VAL A 401 4.60 -21.78 2.26
CA VAL A 401 4.13 -23.06 1.75
C VAL A 401 5.01 -23.60 0.62
N SER A 402 4.87 -24.87 0.29
CA SER A 402 5.57 -25.51 -0.82
C SER A 402 5.00 -25.06 -2.18
N LYS A 403 5.80 -25.27 -3.24
CA LYS A 403 5.34 -25.08 -4.64
C LYS A 403 4.08 -25.90 -4.93
N GLN A 404 4.04 -27.14 -4.44
CA GLN A 404 2.90 -28.05 -4.63
C GLN A 404 1.64 -27.47 -3.97
N ALA A 405 1.71 -27.10 -2.69
CA ALA A 405 0.56 -26.55 -1.98
C ALA A 405 0.05 -25.25 -2.63
N ALA A 406 0.93 -24.36 -3.05
CA ALA A 406 0.55 -23.15 -3.77
C ALA A 406 -0.17 -23.47 -5.10
N SER A 407 0.34 -24.45 -5.89
CA SER A 407 -0.27 -24.84 -7.14
C SER A 407 -1.63 -25.51 -6.95
N GLU A 408 -1.73 -26.44 -6.00
CA GLU A 408 -3.01 -27.11 -5.68
C GLU A 408 -4.04 -26.10 -5.18
N THR A 409 -3.66 -25.14 -4.35
CA THR A 409 -4.55 -24.06 -3.90
C THR A 409 -5.11 -23.27 -5.08
N ARG A 410 -4.27 -22.89 -6.05
CA ARG A 410 -4.74 -22.18 -7.24
C ARG A 410 -5.72 -23.02 -8.07
N ASN A 411 -5.50 -24.34 -8.16
CA ASN A 411 -6.44 -25.23 -8.86
C ASN A 411 -7.81 -25.24 -8.18
N TYR A 412 -7.88 -25.25 -6.84
CA TYR A 412 -9.16 -25.12 -6.14
C TYR A 412 -9.75 -23.71 -6.27
N MET A 413 -8.94 -22.68 -6.42
CA MET A 413 -9.42 -21.33 -6.70
C MET A 413 -10.07 -21.22 -8.09
N ILE A 414 -9.69 -22.03 -9.09
CA ILE A 414 -10.37 -22.08 -10.39
C ILE A 414 -11.83 -22.54 -10.20
N SER A 415 -12.06 -23.56 -9.37
CA SER A 415 -13.41 -24.09 -9.16
C SER A 415 -14.37 -23.08 -8.51
N VAL A 416 -13.86 -22.08 -7.79
CA VAL A 416 -14.70 -20.98 -7.26
C VAL A 416 -15.40 -20.21 -8.39
N GLY A 417 -14.75 -20.06 -9.54
CA GLY A 417 -15.31 -19.42 -10.73
C GLY A 417 -16.02 -20.38 -11.70
N THR A 418 -15.66 -21.65 -11.70
CA THR A 418 -16.09 -22.59 -12.77
C THR A 418 -17.07 -23.66 -12.34
N ASP A 419 -17.21 -23.91 -11.02
CA ASP A 419 -18.18 -24.92 -10.55
C ASP A 419 -19.62 -24.39 -10.63
N PRO A 420 -20.52 -25.01 -11.44
CA PRO A 420 -21.86 -24.49 -11.64
C PRO A 420 -22.78 -24.67 -10.43
N GLU A 421 -22.44 -25.54 -9.48
CA GLU A 421 -23.26 -25.84 -8.31
C GLU A 421 -22.74 -25.06 -7.08
N PHE A 422 -21.45 -25.13 -6.82
CA PHE A 422 -20.82 -24.60 -5.60
C PHE A 422 -20.03 -23.31 -5.82
N GLY A 423 -19.69 -22.93 -7.04
CA GLY A 423 -18.87 -21.76 -7.33
C GLY A 423 -19.54 -20.43 -6.98
N THR A 424 -18.99 -19.70 -6.01
CA THR A 424 -19.52 -18.37 -5.61
C THR A 424 -19.28 -17.27 -6.65
N LEU A 425 -18.39 -17.50 -7.61
CA LEU A 425 -18.10 -16.60 -8.73
C LEU A 425 -18.49 -17.23 -10.09
N TYR A 426 -19.46 -18.16 -10.08
CA TYR A 426 -20.10 -18.71 -11.28
C TYR A 426 -21.47 -18.07 -11.50
N ASN A 427 -21.68 -17.46 -12.68
CA ASN A 427 -22.95 -16.88 -13.04
C ASN A 427 -23.90 -18.00 -13.54
N LYS A 428 -24.81 -18.44 -12.66
CA LYS A 428 -25.75 -19.53 -12.98
C LYS A 428 -26.72 -19.17 -14.08
N SER A 429 -27.05 -17.89 -14.27
CA SER A 429 -27.98 -17.44 -15.31
C SER A 429 -27.36 -17.44 -16.69
N GLU A 430 -26.06 -17.16 -16.79
CA GLU A 430 -25.32 -17.15 -18.05
C GLU A 430 -24.58 -18.47 -18.31
N GLY A 431 -24.45 -19.32 -17.30
CA GLY A 431 -23.73 -20.59 -17.39
C GLY A 431 -22.21 -20.42 -17.57
N SER A 432 -21.63 -19.37 -17.01
CA SER A 432 -20.22 -19.03 -17.21
C SER A 432 -19.57 -18.41 -15.94
N PRO A 433 -18.25 -18.44 -15.85
CA PRO A 433 -17.54 -17.71 -14.78
C PRO A 433 -17.84 -16.20 -14.83
N ILE A 434 -17.95 -15.55 -13.66
CA ILE A 434 -18.05 -14.09 -13.55
C ILE A 434 -16.72 -13.42 -13.95
N ILE A 435 -15.62 -13.99 -13.46
CA ILE A 435 -14.28 -13.48 -13.78
C ILE A 435 -13.73 -14.26 -14.96
N GLN A 436 -13.51 -13.55 -16.06
CA GLN A 436 -12.99 -14.09 -17.32
C GLN A 436 -11.92 -13.14 -17.86
N VAL A 437 -10.77 -13.68 -18.22
CA VAL A 437 -9.64 -12.91 -18.77
C VAL A 437 -9.17 -13.62 -20.04
N GLY A 438 -9.63 -13.17 -21.19
CA GLY A 438 -9.33 -13.81 -22.46
C GLY A 438 -9.66 -15.31 -22.44
N ASN A 439 -8.70 -16.14 -22.82
CA ASN A 439 -8.80 -17.62 -22.83
C ASN A 439 -8.03 -18.27 -21.64
N TYR A 440 -7.64 -17.50 -20.63
CA TYR A 440 -6.88 -18.03 -19.51
C TYR A 440 -7.80 -18.58 -18.42
N ASP A 441 -7.39 -19.66 -17.78
CA ASP A 441 -7.94 -20.03 -16.49
C ASP A 441 -7.53 -18.98 -15.45
N VAL A 442 -8.48 -18.58 -14.60
CA VAL A 442 -8.26 -17.57 -13.55
C VAL A 442 -8.49 -18.22 -12.18
N SER A 443 -7.51 -18.09 -11.30
CA SER A 443 -7.66 -18.47 -9.89
C SER A 443 -8.33 -17.34 -9.15
N VAL A 444 -9.54 -17.56 -8.61
CA VAL A 444 -10.35 -16.53 -7.98
C VAL A 444 -10.84 -16.92 -6.59
N LYS A 445 -11.06 -15.92 -5.72
CA LYS A 445 -11.76 -16.10 -4.45
C LYS A 445 -12.47 -14.83 -4.06
N SER A 446 -13.78 -14.91 -3.82
CA SER A 446 -14.57 -13.82 -3.23
C SER A 446 -14.47 -13.83 -1.70
N GLY A 447 -14.69 -12.67 -1.10
CA GLY A 447 -14.79 -12.48 0.34
C GLY A 447 -15.95 -11.56 0.68
N THR A 448 -16.62 -11.87 1.77
CA THR A 448 -17.59 -10.99 2.42
C THR A 448 -17.27 -11.01 3.90
N ALA A 449 -17.12 -9.85 4.49
CA ALA A 449 -16.91 -9.67 5.92
C ALA A 449 -17.91 -8.64 6.46
N GLN A 450 -18.38 -8.84 7.68
CA GLN A 450 -19.21 -7.86 8.36
C GLN A 450 -18.36 -6.64 8.73
N VAL A 451 -18.94 -5.45 8.67
CA VAL A 451 -18.28 -4.22 9.08
C VAL A 451 -18.57 -3.97 10.56
N ALA A 452 -17.53 -3.70 11.34
CA ALA A 452 -17.68 -3.33 12.74
C ALA A 452 -18.27 -1.92 12.86
N ASP A 453 -19.21 -1.74 13.79
CA ASP A 453 -19.67 -0.43 14.21
C ASP A 453 -18.68 0.14 15.23
N GLU A 454 -18.01 1.21 14.87
CA GLU A 454 -17.01 1.87 15.72
C GLU A 454 -17.58 2.38 17.06
N LYS A 455 -18.89 2.62 17.14
CA LYS A 455 -19.55 3.14 18.34
C LYS A 455 -19.89 2.05 19.35
N THR A 456 -20.32 0.89 18.84
CA THR A 456 -20.80 -0.21 19.69
C THR A 456 -19.73 -1.30 19.89
N GLY A 457 -18.76 -1.38 18.98
CA GLY A 457 -17.75 -2.45 18.96
C GLY A 457 -18.31 -3.81 18.52
N THR A 458 -19.56 -3.84 18.03
CA THR A 458 -20.22 -5.05 17.49
C THR A 458 -20.26 -4.96 15.97
N TYR A 459 -20.59 -6.06 15.30
CA TYR A 459 -20.84 -6.03 13.86
C TYR A 459 -22.16 -5.30 13.55
N LYS A 460 -22.17 -4.58 12.45
CA LYS A 460 -23.40 -4.09 11.84
C LYS A 460 -24.18 -5.29 11.29
N ASP A 461 -25.50 -5.21 11.30
CA ASP A 461 -26.41 -6.32 10.95
C ASP A 461 -27.27 -6.08 9.70
N GLY A 462 -27.07 -4.96 9.00
CA GLY A 462 -27.74 -4.65 7.74
C GLY A 462 -27.20 -5.50 6.57
N ALA A 463 -28.09 -5.92 5.66
CA ALA A 463 -27.77 -6.80 4.55
C ALA A 463 -26.61 -6.31 3.63
N ASN A 464 -26.40 -5.00 3.55
CA ASN A 464 -25.35 -4.38 2.75
C ASN A 464 -24.26 -3.71 3.61
N GLU A 465 -24.27 -3.94 4.92
CA GLU A 465 -23.25 -3.43 5.85
C GLU A 465 -22.06 -4.37 5.91
N THR A 466 -21.53 -4.69 4.74
CA THR A 466 -20.44 -5.65 4.54
C THR A 466 -19.30 -4.99 3.78
N LEU A 467 -18.11 -5.57 3.93
CA LEU A 467 -16.99 -5.37 3.04
C LEU A 467 -16.92 -6.58 2.09
N ASN A 468 -17.11 -6.33 0.81
CA ASN A 468 -16.99 -7.34 -0.22
C ASN A 468 -15.63 -7.23 -0.91
N SER A 469 -15.00 -8.36 -1.20
CA SER A 469 -13.67 -8.41 -1.81
C SER A 469 -13.53 -9.54 -2.80
N VAL A 470 -12.60 -9.41 -3.73
CA VAL A 470 -12.21 -10.48 -4.64
C VAL A 470 -10.71 -10.42 -4.92
N VAL A 471 -10.06 -11.59 -4.91
CA VAL A 471 -8.73 -11.77 -5.47
C VAL A 471 -8.83 -12.58 -6.76
N ALA A 472 -8.08 -12.16 -7.77
CA ALA A 472 -7.90 -12.88 -9.03
C ALA A 472 -6.41 -12.99 -9.36
N MET A 473 -6.00 -14.16 -9.85
CA MET A 473 -4.63 -14.45 -10.28
C MET A 473 -4.67 -15.04 -11.68
N VAL A 474 -3.93 -14.48 -12.60
CA VAL A 474 -3.95 -14.87 -14.03
C VAL A 474 -2.55 -14.90 -14.65
N PRO A 475 -2.22 -15.87 -15.51
CA PRO A 475 -2.89 -17.18 -15.69
C PRO A 475 -2.86 -18.05 -14.41
N ALA A 476 -3.82 -18.96 -14.22
CA ALA A 476 -3.92 -19.76 -13.00
C ALA A 476 -2.74 -20.71 -12.77
N ASP A 477 -2.13 -21.24 -13.83
CA ASP A 477 -1.01 -22.20 -13.76
C ASP A 477 0.32 -21.55 -13.36
N ASP A 478 0.63 -20.35 -13.89
CA ASP A 478 1.83 -19.58 -13.55
C ASP A 478 1.54 -18.07 -13.54
N PRO A 479 0.85 -17.55 -12.51
CA PRO A 479 0.34 -16.17 -12.49
C PRO A 479 1.40 -15.12 -12.80
N GLU A 480 1.03 -14.19 -13.68
CA GLU A 480 1.78 -12.97 -13.98
C GLU A 480 1.26 -11.79 -13.16
N TYR A 481 -0.06 -11.76 -12.96
CA TYR A 481 -0.72 -10.67 -12.23
C TYR A 481 -1.61 -11.20 -11.11
N ILE A 482 -1.68 -10.41 -10.05
CA ILE A 482 -2.63 -10.52 -8.94
C ILE A 482 -3.42 -9.23 -8.92
N MET A 483 -4.74 -9.32 -8.92
CA MET A 483 -5.62 -8.17 -8.66
C MET A 483 -6.44 -8.42 -7.41
N TYR A 484 -6.52 -7.41 -6.55
CA TYR A 484 -7.34 -7.45 -5.35
C TYR A 484 -8.23 -6.23 -5.29
N VAL A 485 -9.54 -6.45 -5.17
CA VAL A 485 -10.57 -5.41 -5.16
C VAL A 485 -11.37 -5.51 -3.88
N THR A 486 -11.71 -4.39 -3.28
CA THR A 486 -12.59 -4.29 -2.12
C THR A 486 -13.65 -3.22 -2.33
N VAL A 487 -14.85 -3.42 -1.78
CA VAL A 487 -15.90 -2.39 -1.66
C VAL A 487 -16.60 -2.53 -0.32
N GLN A 488 -16.78 -1.42 0.38
CA GLN A 488 -17.41 -1.39 1.69
C GLN A 488 -18.81 -0.78 1.60
N GLU A 489 -19.76 -1.43 2.28
CA GLU A 489 -21.15 -0.99 2.43
C GLU A 489 -21.80 -0.58 1.09
N PRO A 490 -21.80 -1.47 0.07
CA PRO A 490 -22.45 -1.18 -1.19
C PRO A 490 -23.96 -1.05 -1.00
N LYS A 491 -24.59 -0.03 -1.61
CA LYS A 491 -26.06 0.09 -1.59
C LYS A 491 -26.74 -0.95 -2.46
N THR A 492 -26.05 -1.39 -3.49
CA THR A 492 -26.47 -2.44 -4.40
C THR A 492 -25.33 -3.41 -4.55
N TRP A 493 -25.57 -4.71 -4.37
CA TRP A 493 -24.55 -5.71 -4.48
C TRP A 493 -24.99 -6.92 -5.32
N ASP A 494 -24.10 -7.31 -6.23
CA ASP A 494 -24.12 -8.53 -7.01
C ASP A 494 -22.66 -8.88 -7.33
N ASN A 495 -22.29 -10.16 -7.20
CA ASN A 495 -20.94 -10.60 -7.53
C ASN A 495 -20.55 -10.33 -9.00
N ASN A 496 -21.54 -10.23 -9.91
CA ASN A 496 -21.31 -9.86 -11.31
C ASN A 496 -20.66 -8.47 -11.46
N PHE A 497 -20.78 -7.58 -10.48
CA PHE A 497 -20.12 -6.26 -10.52
C PHE A 497 -18.60 -6.36 -10.53
N TYR A 498 -18.01 -7.44 -10.00
CA TYR A 498 -16.58 -7.66 -10.10
C TYR A 498 -16.09 -7.75 -11.54
N ALA A 499 -16.89 -8.30 -12.44
CA ALA A 499 -16.54 -8.40 -13.86
C ALA A 499 -16.26 -7.03 -14.49
N THR A 500 -16.93 -5.97 -14.02
CA THR A 500 -16.77 -4.61 -14.54
C THR A 500 -15.36 -4.05 -14.34
N VAL A 501 -14.70 -4.46 -13.27
CA VAL A 501 -13.36 -3.93 -12.94
C VAL A 501 -12.28 -4.98 -13.15
N VAL A 502 -12.49 -6.24 -12.75
CA VAL A 502 -11.43 -7.26 -12.77
C VAL A 502 -11.12 -7.71 -14.20
N ASN A 503 -12.16 -8.05 -14.99
CA ASN A 503 -11.97 -8.61 -16.33
C ASN A 503 -11.21 -7.64 -17.24
N PRO A 504 -11.69 -6.39 -17.48
CA PRO A 504 -11.03 -5.49 -18.41
C PRO A 504 -9.63 -5.05 -17.92
N VAL A 505 -9.43 -4.90 -16.62
CA VAL A 505 -8.11 -4.48 -16.08
C VAL A 505 -7.08 -5.59 -16.21
N LEU A 506 -7.44 -6.85 -15.94
CA LEU A 506 -6.53 -7.97 -16.13
C LEU A 506 -6.31 -8.31 -17.61
N GLU A 507 -7.31 -8.15 -18.47
CA GLU A 507 -7.13 -8.26 -19.92
C GLU A 507 -6.17 -7.21 -20.46
N GLU A 508 -6.30 -5.97 -20.01
CA GLU A 508 -5.37 -4.89 -20.37
C GLU A 508 -3.95 -5.22 -19.88
N ALA A 509 -3.79 -5.64 -18.61
CA ALA A 509 -2.50 -6.04 -18.06
C ALA A 509 -1.86 -7.19 -18.88
N MET A 510 -2.64 -8.22 -19.21
CA MET A 510 -2.16 -9.35 -20.03
C MET A 510 -1.80 -8.91 -21.45
N SER A 511 -2.55 -7.98 -22.05
CA SER A 511 -2.27 -7.47 -23.40
C SER A 511 -0.99 -6.64 -23.47
N MET A 512 -0.68 -5.92 -22.39
CA MET A 512 0.52 -5.11 -22.27
C MET A 512 1.79 -5.97 -22.14
N GLY A 513 1.69 -7.15 -21.50
CA GLY A 513 2.78 -8.12 -21.38
C GLY A 513 4.11 -7.48 -20.96
N ASP A 514 5.17 -7.77 -21.74
CA ASP A 514 6.52 -7.25 -21.49
C ASP A 514 6.62 -5.71 -21.50
N THR A 515 5.63 -4.98 -22.05
CA THR A 515 5.62 -3.52 -22.02
C THR A 515 5.28 -2.96 -20.64
N LEU A 516 4.65 -3.75 -19.77
CA LEU A 516 4.50 -3.44 -18.35
C LEU A 516 5.82 -3.54 -17.58
N ASP A 517 6.76 -4.33 -18.07
CA ASP A 517 8.14 -4.30 -17.63
C ASP A 517 8.81 -3.03 -18.18
N THR A 518 8.42 -1.89 -17.59
CA THR A 518 9.00 -0.60 -17.90
C THR A 518 10.47 -0.63 -17.49
N SER A 519 11.31 -1.26 -18.33
CA SER A 519 12.73 -1.00 -18.29
C SER A 519 12.87 0.50 -18.49
N VAL A 520 13.24 1.21 -17.43
CA VAL A 520 13.76 2.57 -17.58
C VAL A 520 14.81 2.43 -18.66
N SER A 521 14.58 3.01 -19.82
CA SER A 521 15.53 2.95 -20.92
C SER A 521 16.87 3.41 -20.33
N GLU A 522 17.81 2.48 -20.25
CA GLU A 522 19.16 2.79 -19.83
C GLU A 522 19.66 3.87 -20.77
N GLY A 523 19.55 5.12 -20.31
CA GLY A 523 20.28 6.21 -20.89
C GLY A 523 21.73 5.76 -20.87
N SER A 524 22.37 5.74 -22.01
CA SER A 524 23.65 5.09 -22.36
C SER A 524 24.89 5.55 -21.59
N GLU A 525 24.78 6.04 -20.38
CA GLU A 525 25.89 6.34 -19.48
C GLU A 525 25.96 5.29 -18.38
N LYS A 526 27.09 4.61 -18.28
CA LYS A 526 27.44 3.77 -17.14
C LYS A 526 27.46 4.64 -15.89
N THR A 527 26.31 4.71 -15.21
CA THR A 527 26.19 5.40 -13.94
C THR A 527 26.76 4.50 -12.85
N GLU A 528 27.73 4.99 -12.10
CA GLU A 528 28.23 4.29 -10.92
C GLU A 528 27.12 4.18 -9.87
N GLU A 529 26.97 2.99 -9.27
CA GLU A 529 25.99 2.76 -8.21
C GLU A 529 26.36 3.59 -6.97
N THR A 530 25.47 4.49 -6.52
CA THR A 530 25.65 5.23 -5.27
C THR A 530 25.68 4.27 -4.09
N SER A 531 26.67 4.37 -3.23
CA SER A 531 26.67 3.69 -1.94
C SER A 531 25.78 4.43 -0.94
N TYR A 532 25.07 3.68 -0.10
CA TYR A 532 24.27 4.19 0.99
C TYR A 532 24.89 3.83 2.33
N GLN A 533 24.94 4.78 3.27
CA GLN A 533 25.39 4.54 4.64
C GLN A 533 24.19 4.60 5.58
N THR A 534 24.00 3.55 6.38
CA THR A 534 22.86 3.47 7.30
C THR A 534 22.91 4.51 8.41
N GLY A 535 24.10 5.04 8.72
CA GLY A 535 24.32 5.79 9.94
C GLY A 535 24.13 4.92 11.19
N ASP A 536 24.13 5.53 12.35
CA ASP A 536 23.86 4.83 13.60
C ASP A 536 22.35 4.62 13.76
N ILE A 537 21.92 3.37 13.68
CA ILE A 537 20.51 2.94 13.81
C ILE A 537 20.25 2.13 15.09
N ILE A 538 21.25 1.87 15.92
CA ILE A 538 21.06 1.19 17.20
C ILE A 538 20.18 2.07 18.12
N GLY A 539 19.25 1.45 18.82
CA GLY A 539 18.26 2.11 19.67
C GLY A 539 17.10 2.80 18.94
N LYS A 540 17.15 2.93 17.61
CA LYS A 540 16.04 3.49 16.82
C LYS A 540 14.87 2.50 16.70
N ARG A 541 13.72 3.02 16.26
CA ARG A 541 12.51 2.22 15.98
C ARG A 541 12.71 1.36 14.74
N PRO A 542 12.47 0.03 14.82
CA PRO A 542 12.71 -0.88 13.70
C PRO A 542 11.84 -0.58 12.47
N GLY A 543 10.58 -0.18 12.67
CA GLY A 543 9.64 0.10 11.58
C GLY A 543 10.07 1.29 10.72
N GLU A 544 10.37 2.42 11.34
CA GLU A 544 10.83 3.63 10.64
C GLU A 544 12.17 3.38 9.93
N THR A 545 13.08 2.66 10.60
CA THR A 545 14.38 2.32 10.03
C THR A 545 14.23 1.40 8.81
N ALA A 546 13.37 0.38 8.90
CA ALA A 546 13.14 -0.54 7.77
C ALA A 546 12.53 0.21 6.57
N ASN A 547 11.57 1.12 6.79
CA ASN A 547 11.02 1.95 5.73
C ASN A 547 12.11 2.82 5.08
N THR A 548 12.94 3.50 5.86
CA THR A 548 14.04 4.32 5.35
C THR A 548 15.03 3.49 4.52
N LEU A 549 15.34 2.27 4.96
CA LEU A 549 16.23 1.37 4.19
C LEU A 549 15.60 0.97 2.85
N ARG A 550 14.32 0.58 2.83
CA ARG A 550 13.62 0.23 1.58
C ARG A 550 13.45 1.41 0.63
N GLN A 551 13.22 2.61 1.15
CA GLN A 551 13.22 3.84 0.35
C GLN A 551 14.58 4.06 -0.36
N ASN A 552 15.67 3.58 0.23
CA ASN A 552 17.01 3.58 -0.35
C ASN A 552 17.37 2.26 -1.04
N LEU A 553 16.37 1.44 -1.38
CA LEU A 553 16.49 0.16 -2.08
C LEU A 553 17.43 -0.84 -1.37
N ILE A 554 17.37 -0.90 -0.05
CA ILE A 554 18.06 -1.89 0.78
C ILE A 554 17.00 -2.83 1.37
N HIS A 555 17.32 -4.11 1.48
CA HIS A 555 16.41 -5.14 1.97
C HIS A 555 16.61 -5.41 3.46
N PRO A 556 15.86 -4.77 4.38
CA PRO A 556 15.96 -4.99 5.81
C PRO A 556 15.26 -6.28 6.23
N ILE A 557 15.97 -7.16 6.91
CA ILE A 557 15.41 -8.34 7.56
C ILE A 557 15.28 -8.03 9.04
N VAL A 558 14.07 -7.70 9.47
CA VAL A 558 13.77 -7.36 10.87
C VAL A 558 13.46 -8.61 11.67
N LEU A 559 14.25 -8.87 12.71
CA LEU A 559 14.16 -10.02 13.59
C LEU A 559 13.54 -9.62 14.93
N GLY A 560 12.36 -10.17 15.23
CA GLY A 560 11.60 -9.92 16.45
C GLY A 560 10.56 -8.82 16.30
N VAL A 561 9.86 -8.57 17.39
CA VAL A 561 8.71 -7.65 17.49
C VAL A 561 8.96 -6.48 18.46
N GLY A 562 10.19 -6.35 18.94
CA GLY A 562 10.58 -5.29 19.86
C GLY A 562 10.50 -3.88 19.24
N ASP A 563 10.50 -2.88 20.10
CA ASP A 563 10.36 -1.47 19.75
C ASP A 563 11.69 -0.75 19.45
N LYS A 564 12.82 -1.41 19.75
CA LYS A 564 14.18 -0.86 19.56
C LYS A 564 15.11 -1.84 18.87
N ILE A 565 16.01 -1.30 18.07
CA ILE A 565 17.09 -2.05 17.42
C ILE A 565 18.22 -2.29 18.42
N GLU A 566 18.59 -3.56 18.65
CA GLU A 566 19.74 -3.94 19.48
C GLU A 566 20.99 -4.24 18.65
N LYS A 567 20.83 -4.84 17.47
CA LYS A 567 21.96 -5.22 16.61
C LYS A 567 21.64 -5.00 15.15
N VAL A 568 22.65 -4.67 14.39
CA VAL A 568 22.62 -4.56 12.93
C VAL A 568 23.82 -5.27 12.33
N SER A 569 23.65 -5.85 11.13
CA SER A 569 24.69 -6.67 10.47
C SER A 569 25.76 -5.87 9.72
N VAL A 570 25.64 -4.56 9.68
CA VAL A 570 26.57 -3.64 8.99
C VAL A 570 26.98 -2.52 9.93
N ASP A 571 28.20 -1.99 9.73
CA ASP A 571 28.67 -0.83 10.46
C ASP A 571 28.01 0.46 9.95
N ALA A 572 27.80 1.45 10.83
CA ALA A 572 27.13 2.70 10.53
C ALA A 572 27.72 3.48 9.33
N LYS A 573 29.03 3.33 9.11
CA LYS A 573 29.77 3.97 8.00
C LYS A 573 30.03 3.03 6.81
N ALA A 574 29.52 1.80 6.86
CA ALA A 574 29.70 0.88 5.76
C ALA A 574 28.86 1.32 4.55
N ASN A 575 29.45 1.22 3.39
CA ASN A 575 28.76 1.43 2.13
C ASN A 575 27.92 0.20 1.78
N VAL A 576 26.62 0.39 1.65
CA VAL A 576 25.62 -0.65 1.34
C VAL A 576 25.13 -0.46 -0.07
N LYS A 577 25.18 -1.54 -0.86
CA LYS A 577 24.70 -1.54 -2.25
C LYS A 577 23.18 -1.66 -2.31
N ALA A 578 22.60 -1.25 -3.44
CA ALA A 578 21.19 -1.50 -3.70
C ALA A 578 20.90 -3.01 -3.64
N ASN A 579 19.73 -3.36 -3.07
CA ASN A 579 19.25 -4.73 -2.87
C ASN A 579 20.09 -5.61 -1.91
N GLU A 580 21.06 -5.04 -1.21
CA GLU A 580 21.80 -5.77 -0.17
C GLU A 580 20.89 -6.01 1.04
N GLN A 581 20.89 -7.25 1.54
CA GLN A 581 20.14 -7.62 2.73
C GLN A 581 20.89 -7.21 4.00
N ILE A 582 20.18 -6.54 4.93
CA ILE A 582 20.69 -6.15 6.25
C ILE A 582 19.84 -6.81 7.32
N LEU A 583 20.48 -7.51 8.27
CA LEU A 583 19.80 -8.00 9.47
C LEU A 583 19.68 -6.89 10.50
N ILE A 584 18.49 -6.74 11.04
CA ILE A 584 18.15 -5.83 12.14
C ILE A 584 17.50 -6.66 13.25
N MET A 585 18.17 -6.81 14.38
CA MET A 585 17.63 -7.54 15.52
C MET A 585 17.06 -6.56 16.55
N THR A 586 15.82 -6.82 16.97
CA THR A 586 15.12 -6.03 17.99
C THR A 586 15.37 -6.56 19.40
N ASN A 587 14.99 -5.78 20.41
CA ASN A 587 15.07 -6.13 21.83
C ASN A 587 14.08 -7.24 22.26
N ASP A 588 13.13 -7.64 21.41
CA ASP A 588 12.24 -8.78 21.64
C ASP A 588 12.31 -9.76 20.46
N PHE A 589 13.22 -10.74 20.57
CA PHE A 589 13.45 -11.75 19.55
C PHE A 589 13.73 -13.11 20.16
N THR A 590 12.74 -13.98 20.18
CA THR A 590 12.73 -15.25 20.93
C THR A 590 12.51 -16.49 20.07
N GLU A 591 12.05 -16.34 18.83
CA GLU A 591 11.70 -17.42 17.92
C GLU A 591 12.64 -17.51 16.72
N LEU A 592 12.85 -18.73 16.21
CA LEU A 592 13.65 -18.96 15.02
C LEU A 592 12.95 -18.36 13.78
N PRO A 593 13.62 -17.50 13.00
CA PRO A 593 13.03 -16.91 11.80
C PRO A 593 12.93 -17.90 10.65
N ASP A 594 12.05 -17.62 9.69
CA ASP A 594 12.15 -18.17 8.33
C ASP A 594 13.35 -17.52 7.62
N MET A 595 14.37 -18.32 7.31
CA MET A 595 15.59 -17.84 6.65
C MET A 595 15.53 -18.03 5.13
N TYR A 596 14.40 -18.46 4.56
CA TYR A 596 14.30 -18.64 3.12
C TYR A 596 14.66 -17.34 2.38
N GLY A 597 15.52 -17.43 1.37
CA GLY A 597 16.02 -16.29 0.61
C GLY A 597 17.18 -15.50 1.27
N TRP A 598 17.61 -15.85 2.49
CA TRP A 598 18.74 -15.17 3.13
C TRP A 598 20.07 -15.53 2.46
N THR A 599 20.99 -14.55 2.44
CA THR A 599 22.36 -14.81 2.05
C THR A 599 23.11 -15.64 3.11
N GLN A 600 24.13 -16.38 2.71
CA GLN A 600 24.99 -17.12 3.64
C GLN A 600 25.57 -16.19 4.72
N LYS A 601 26.04 -14.99 4.35
CA LYS A 601 26.56 -13.96 5.25
C LYS A 601 25.56 -13.62 6.38
N ASN A 602 24.27 -13.49 6.06
CA ASN A 602 23.25 -13.20 7.03
C ASN A 602 22.98 -14.38 7.97
N VAL A 603 22.96 -15.61 7.45
CA VAL A 603 22.86 -16.82 8.28
C VAL A 603 24.01 -16.90 9.28
N GLU A 604 25.25 -16.66 8.86
CA GLU A 604 26.43 -16.68 9.72
C GLU A 604 26.40 -15.59 10.78
N THR A 605 25.98 -14.38 10.39
CA THR A 605 25.81 -13.25 11.32
C THR A 605 24.75 -13.56 12.38
N PHE A 606 23.59 -14.07 11.97
CA PHE A 606 22.53 -14.52 12.88
C PHE A 606 23.02 -15.61 13.83
N ALA A 607 23.67 -16.63 13.28
CA ALA A 607 24.22 -17.75 14.06
C ALA A 607 25.21 -17.28 15.12
N LYS A 608 26.10 -16.35 14.77
CA LYS A 608 27.04 -15.72 15.70
C LYS A 608 26.31 -14.94 16.81
N TRP A 609 25.27 -14.17 16.48
CA TRP A 609 24.50 -13.41 17.47
C TRP A 609 23.79 -14.30 18.49
N LYS A 610 23.31 -15.48 18.06
CA LYS A 610 22.51 -16.40 18.90
C LYS A 610 23.27 -17.63 19.41
N GLY A 611 24.54 -17.79 19.05
CA GLY A 611 25.35 -18.95 19.47
C GLY A 611 24.87 -20.28 18.88
N ILE A 612 24.34 -20.27 17.65
CA ILE A 612 23.79 -21.43 16.96
C ILE A 612 24.84 -22.01 16.02
N LYS A 613 25.02 -23.34 16.03
CA LYS A 613 25.92 -24.02 15.08
C LYS A 613 25.22 -24.27 13.76
N ILE A 614 25.80 -23.76 12.67
CA ILE A 614 25.29 -23.99 11.30
C ILE A 614 26.07 -25.10 10.61
N THR A 615 25.35 -25.94 9.88
CA THR A 615 25.91 -26.91 8.92
C THR A 615 25.29 -26.66 7.56
N TYR A 616 26.10 -26.51 6.54
CA TYR A 616 25.60 -26.29 5.18
C TYR A 616 25.49 -27.60 4.40
N LYS A 617 24.45 -27.71 3.56
CA LYS A 617 24.25 -28.73 2.53
C LYS A 617 23.98 -28.04 1.20
N GLY A 618 24.28 -28.71 0.07
CA GLY A 618 24.08 -28.17 -1.28
C GLY A 618 25.24 -27.32 -1.78
N GLY A 619 24.94 -26.28 -2.59
CA GLY A 619 25.94 -25.38 -3.16
C GLY A 619 26.74 -24.59 -2.13
N LYS A 620 27.90 -24.03 -2.59
CA LYS A 620 28.72 -23.12 -1.77
C LYS A 620 28.34 -21.64 -1.98
N SER A 621 27.33 -21.36 -2.80
CA SER A 621 26.84 -20.02 -3.15
C SER A 621 25.31 -20.04 -3.25
N GLY A 622 24.70 -18.87 -3.38
CA GLY A 622 23.26 -18.71 -3.47
C GLY A 622 22.61 -18.30 -2.15
N THR A 623 21.30 -18.44 -2.08
CA THR A 623 20.48 -18.09 -0.92
C THR A 623 19.95 -19.34 -0.22
N VAL A 624 19.41 -19.18 0.97
CA VAL A 624 18.77 -20.26 1.72
C VAL A 624 17.54 -20.76 0.99
N THR A 625 17.51 -22.04 0.65
CA THR A 625 16.36 -22.73 0.06
C THR A 625 15.65 -23.67 1.04
N LYS A 626 16.32 -24.07 2.13
CA LYS A 626 15.75 -24.93 3.18
C LYS A 626 16.51 -24.79 4.49
N GLN A 627 15.79 -24.83 5.59
CA GLN A 627 16.31 -24.98 6.96
C GLN A 627 15.77 -26.24 7.64
N SER A 628 16.58 -26.90 8.46
CA SER A 628 16.21 -28.19 9.09
C SER A 628 15.32 -28.04 10.31
N VAL A 629 15.26 -26.87 10.91
CA VAL A 629 14.41 -26.54 12.06
C VAL A 629 13.37 -25.56 11.59
N ALA A 630 12.10 -25.86 11.83
CA ALA A 630 11.01 -24.99 11.39
C ALA A 630 11.09 -23.59 12.05
N ALA A 631 10.68 -22.55 11.31
CA ALA A 631 10.46 -21.21 11.85
C ALA A 631 9.41 -21.25 12.99
N GLY A 632 9.46 -20.27 13.90
CA GLY A 632 8.58 -20.22 15.08
C GLY A 632 9.03 -21.10 16.25
N LYS A 633 10.06 -21.94 16.08
CA LYS A 633 10.62 -22.69 17.21
C LYS A 633 11.40 -21.77 18.15
N ALA A 634 11.26 -22.02 19.48
CA ALA A 634 11.98 -21.24 20.47
C ALA A 634 13.52 -21.31 20.27
N LEU A 635 14.16 -20.15 20.19
CA LEU A 635 15.61 -20.01 20.02
C LEU A 635 16.39 -20.66 21.17
N SER A 636 15.88 -20.58 22.40
CA SER A 636 16.49 -21.19 23.60
C SER A 636 16.71 -22.71 23.48
N LYS A 637 15.89 -23.37 22.68
CA LYS A 637 15.95 -24.82 22.40
C LYS A 637 16.72 -25.17 21.13
N THR A 638 17.16 -24.18 20.36
CA THR A 638 17.80 -24.38 19.04
C THR A 638 19.32 -24.19 19.15
N LYS A 639 20.07 -25.28 19.10
CA LYS A 639 21.55 -25.24 19.21
C LYS A 639 22.28 -25.51 17.89
N LYS A 640 21.61 -26.17 16.96
CA LYS A 640 22.17 -26.54 15.66
C LYS A 640 21.12 -26.50 14.56
N ILE A 641 21.46 -25.97 13.42
CA ILE A 641 20.61 -25.92 12.23
C ILE A 641 21.40 -26.36 11.01
N THR A 642 20.78 -27.15 10.14
CA THR A 642 21.32 -27.42 8.80
C THR A 642 20.62 -26.51 7.81
N ILE A 643 21.38 -25.78 7.02
CA ILE A 643 20.94 -24.86 5.98
C ILE A 643 21.29 -25.45 4.62
N THR A 644 20.34 -25.45 3.69
CA THR A 644 20.59 -25.76 2.29
C THR A 644 20.65 -24.45 1.50
N LEU A 645 21.74 -24.26 0.77
CA LEU A 645 21.91 -23.14 -0.16
C LEU A 645 21.60 -23.60 -1.59
N GLY A 646 21.10 -22.69 -2.41
CA GLY A 646 20.82 -22.89 -3.82
C GLY A 646 20.48 -21.56 -4.50
N ASP A 647 20.41 -21.58 -5.83
CA ASP A 647 20.03 -20.44 -6.68
C ASP A 647 18.50 -20.33 -6.81
#